data_5b78ddb1fa136ca19df918e823a2f3bc
#
_entry.id   5b78ddb1fa136ca19df918e823a2f3bc
#
_cell.length_a   1.000
_cell.length_b   1.000
_cell.length_c   1.000
_cell.angle_alpha   90.00
_cell.angle_beta   90.00
_cell.angle_gamma   90.00
#
_symmetry.space_group_name_H-M   'P 1'
#
loop_
_entity.id
_entity.type
_entity.pdbx_description
1 polymer ?
#
loop_
_entity_poly.entity_id
_entity_poly.type
_entity_poly.pdbx_seq_one_letter_code
_entity_poly.pdbx_strand_id
1 'polypeptide(L)'
;MSFKEINQKLPDVTYSKFFTAKNHAKLVGPGLPITPSITRHKMDPIKLDNFLDFITSEHIVRDLPYGERKVRMSNGSVIEMPNVVHSMGASDVIHQYKLFCAENEISPLGDSTMYRIIAQCGAKVRTSLEGIDYFVAEGSRAFSTLSNILEELVQIEVLNLQQSKDATSLLLQCRQYLKTDFKARIVHLSECCEVKDHCLIYALSDPLRPEFSKRCQHNHTYVCVPCEQLKESTSSLLKTVQCAVQENAERTEKLNDLNFKGTQAIQSITNLKNHLVRCKNQDSAKSVLFDTMSEDDVLLICDWSMKYLPKRYREDQTDWFGKRGLPWHITMAFQKVNGMVESLGFVHIFDSQISQDSLTTAAIILDVIDSILKFKDSAKFHLWSDNAGCYKSTEMMSILSKNKKVLSYDFCESQNGKGPCDRTGATLKSAIRRYINQGNDVLNASSMKKGIETMMKSVKYTVSVVEFTSKKEHVKGIPAIGSYSNFSFEEGGIRVWKAHGIGEGLLIKNDQIPAINIRYITVLEEPDDITFHQLPKRNTKSDTENVVIQCTNDGCTEEFSTERELLNHQFVGKCQIEIEFNSGLNSDITKKKYYEKLSESSFLRGVLNLSAETKQMEGSENSLTLGWALKTERKSKRFNKNQKDYLTEKFDKGLKMGRKEDPFNVSESMLHVKNSDGTRRFTYDEILSVQQASNKLLFSNV
;
A
#
# COMPACT_ATOMS: atom_id res chain seq x y z
N MET A 1 -41.42 47.97 7.29
CA MET A 1 -40.72 47.62 8.56
C MET A 1 -39.22 47.60 8.33
N SER A 2 -38.48 48.18 9.23
CA SER A 2 -37.00 48.11 9.27
C SER A 2 -36.56 46.80 9.89
N PHE A 3 -35.29 46.41 9.66
CA PHE A 3 -34.70 45.21 10.30
C PHE A 3 -34.81 45.30 11.84
N LYS A 4 -34.61 46.48 12.40
CA LYS A 4 -34.65 46.72 13.84
C LYS A 4 -36.04 46.42 14.43
N GLU A 5 -37.11 46.81 13.73
CA GLU A 5 -38.50 46.54 14.14
C GLU A 5 -38.86 45.04 14.04
N ILE A 6 -38.35 44.37 13.04
CA ILE A 6 -38.59 42.91 12.89
C ILE A 6 -37.74 42.12 13.90
N ASN A 7 -36.51 42.50 14.16
CA ASN A 7 -35.65 41.80 15.12
C ASN A 7 -36.15 41.93 16.57
N GLN A 8 -36.90 42.99 16.89
CA GLN A 8 -37.58 43.12 18.19
C GLN A 8 -38.73 42.12 18.37
N LYS A 9 -39.40 41.74 17.25
CA LYS A 9 -40.50 40.77 17.27
C LYS A 9 -40.06 39.33 17.01
N LEU A 10 -38.98 39.14 16.29
CA LEU A 10 -38.42 37.85 15.89
C LEU A 10 -36.87 37.90 16.04
N PRO A 11 -36.35 37.68 17.24
CA PRO A 11 -34.92 37.82 17.53
C PRO A 11 -34.01 36.90 16.74
N ASP A 12 -34.53 35.77 16.26
CA ASP A 12 -33.77 34.74 15.51
C ASP A 12 -33.61 35.03 14.02
N VAL A 13 -34.19 36.14 13.54
CA VAL A 13 -34.08 36.55 12.13
C VAL A 13 -32.78 37.29 11.89
N THR A 14 -31.84 36.69 11.19
CA THR A 14 -30.60 37.36 10.78
C THR A 14 -30.86 38.46 9.74
N TYR A 15 -29.97 39.46 9.66
CA TYR A 15 -30.04 40.53 8.68
C TYR A 15 -30.11 39.98 7.24
N SER A 16 -29.38 38.89 6.94
CA SER A 16 -29.41 38.24 5.64
C SER A 16 -30.82 37.65 5.31
N LYS A 17 -31.44 36.94 6.27
CA LYS A 17 -32.78 36.41 6.10
C LYS A 17 -33.85 37.52 5.88
N PHE A 18 -33.72 38.62 6.63
CA PHE A 18 -34.57 39.77 6.46
C PHE A 18 -34.44 40.39 5.06
N PHE A 19 -33.21 40.60 4.59
CA PHE A 19 -32.93 41.22 3.31
C PHE A 19 -33.42 40.34 2.15
N THR A 20 -33.22 39.02 2.27
CA THR A 20 -33.72 38.03 1.30
C THR A 20 -35.26 38.04 1.23
N ALA A 21 -35.91 38.03 2.39
CA ALA A 21 -37.37 38.09 2.46
C ALA A 21 -37.95 39.43 1.92
N LYS A 22 -37.29 40.56 2.19
CA LYS A 22 -37.64 41.87 1.69
C LYS A 22 -37.51 41.96 0.16
N ASN A 23 -36.45 41.40 -0.39
CA ASN A 23 -36.22 41.35 -1.83
C ASN A 23 -37.25 40.42 -2.50
N HIS A 24 -37.51 39.26 -1.89
CA HIS A 24 -38.56 38.34 -2.38
C HIS A 24 -39.92 38.99 -2.41
N ALA A 25 -40.30 39.66 -1.32
CA ALA A 25 -41.58 40.38 -1.24
C ALA A 25 -41.73 41.50 -2.29
N LYS A 26 -40.61 42.12 -2.71
CA LYS A 26 -40.59 43.13 -3.79
C LYS A 26 -40.69 42.52 -5.19
N LEU A 27 -40.07 41.35 -5.41
CA LEU A 27 -39.98 40.73 -6.74
C LEU A 27 -41.16 39.83 -7.07
N VAL A 28 -41.65 39.10 -6.08
CA VAL A 28 -42.67 38.05 -6.25
C VAL A 28 -43.99 38.40 -5.59
N GLY A 29 -43.92 39.15 -4.49
CA GLY A 29 -45.08 39.53 -3.68
C GLY A 29 -44.99 38.96 -2.25
N PRO A 30 -45.58 39.66 -1.26
CA PRO A 30 -45.56 39.22 0.14
C PRO A 30 -46.41 37.96 0.32
N GLY A 31 -45.88 36.94 0.97
CA GLY A 31 -46.62 35.70 1.28
C GLY A 31 -46.72 34.69 0.14
N LEU A 32 -46.21 34.99 -1.04
CA LEU A 32 -46.16 34.03 -2.13
C LEU A 32 -44.97 33.05 -1.92
N PRO A 33 -45.12 31.74 -2.22
CA PRO A 33 -44.04 30.78 -2.10
C PRO A 33 -42.90 31.11 -3.05
N ILE A 34 -41.68 30.89 -2.59
CA ILE A 34 -40.51 30.94 -3.45
C ILE A 34 -40.59 29.73 -4.39
N THR A 35 -41.00 29.97 -5.63
CA THR A 35 -40.76 28.99 -6.69
C THR A 35 -39.30 29.17 -7.14
N PRO A 36 -38.40 28.31 -6.74
CA PRO A 36 -37.05 28.41 -7.23
C PRO A 36 -37.04 28.02 -8.71
N SER A 37 -36.93 29.01 -9.60
CA SER A 37 -36.54 28.72 -10.98
C SER A 37 -35.03 28.38 -11.03
N ILE A 38 -34.62 27.37 -10.27
CA ILE A 38 -33.29 26.82 -10.40
C ILE A 38 -33.37 25.79 -11.53
N THR A 39 -33.16 26.26 -12.76
CA THR A 39 -32.83 25.39 -13.88
C THR A 39 -31.47 24.76 -13.56
N ARG A 40 -31.48 23.62 -12.90
CA ARG A 40 -30.26 22.82 -12.75
C ARG A 40 -30.00 22.19 -14.12
N HIS A 41 -29.04 22.73 -14.84
CA HIS A 41 -28.54 22.06 -16.03
C HIS A 41 -28.03 20.68 -15.63
N LYS A 42 -28.59 19.62 -16.22
CA LYS A 42 -28.07 18.26 -16.09
C LYS A 42 -26.64 18.29 -16.58
N MET A 43 -25.76 17.63 -15.83
CA MET A 43 -24.36 17.47 -16.25
C MET A 43 -24.31 16.74 -17.58
N ASP A 44 -23.63 17.34 -18.56
CA ASP A 44 -23.50 16.76 -19.88
C ASP A 44 -22.73 15.42 -19.79
N PRO A 45 -23.37 14.30 -20.20
CA PRO A 45 -22.74 12.98 -20.10
C PRO A 45 -21.46 12.84 -20.90
N ILE A 46 -21.36 13.52 -22.07
CA ILE A 46 -20.17 13.46 -22.92
C ILE A 46 -19.01 14.22 -22.27
N LYS A 47 -19.27 15.40 -21.72
CA LYS A 47 -18.25 16.18 -21.00
C LYS A 47 -17.79 15.46 -19.74
N LEU A 48 -18.69 14.77 -19.04
CA LEU A 48 -18.33 13.93 -17.89
C LEU A 48 -17.42 12.78 -18.33
N ASP A 49 -17.79 12.11 -19.39
CA ASP A 49 -17.07 10.95 -19.91
C ASP A 49 -15.64 11.33 -20.33
N ASN A 50 -15.48 12.41 -21.12
CA ASN A 50 -14.19 12.96 -21.51
C ASN A 50 -13.31 13.35 -20.30
N PHE A 51 -13.91 13.94 -19.27
CA PHE A 51 -13.17 14.29 -18.08
C PHE A 51 -12.76 13.06 -17.27
N LEU A 52 -13.61 12.05 -17.17
CA LEU A 52 -13.30 10.79 -16.50
C LEU A 52 -12.20 10.02 -17.26
N ASP A 53 -12.23 9.97 -18.59
CA ASP A 53 -11.17 9.38 -19.42
C ASP A 53 -9.83 10.05 -19.14
N PHE A 54 -9.81 11.37 -19.06
CA PHE A 54 -8.58 12.11 -18.78
C PHE A 54 -8.05 11.82 -17.38
N ILE A 55 -8.88 11.88 -16.33
CA ILE A 55 -8.42 11.68 -14.95
C ILE A 55 -8.14 10.22 -14.61
N THR A 56 -8.55 9.25 -15.44
CA THR A 56 -8.20 7.83 -15.31
C THR A 56 -7.03 7.42 -16.20
N SER A 57 -6.50 8.34 -17.02
CA SER A 57 -5.35 8.07 -17.87
C SER A 57 -4.08 7.76 -17.06
N GLU A 58 -3.17 6.99 -17.64
CA GLU A 58 -1.91 6.55 -16.99
C GLU A 58 -0.99 7.71 -16.58
N HIS A 59 -1.14 8.91 -17.16
CA HIS A 59 -0.38 10.10 -16.79
C HIS A 59 -0.86 10.69 -15.46
N ILE A 60 -2.16 10.57 -15.16
CA ILE A 60 -2.80 11.15 -13.98
C ILE A 60 -2.91 10.13 -12.86
N VAL A 61 -3.36 8.91 -13.18
CA VAL A 61 -3.58 7.84 -12.19
C VAL A 61 -2.41 6.89 -12.14
N ARG A 62 -1.99 6.59 -10.92
CA ARG A 62 -1.08 5.49 -10.62
C ARG A 62 -1.73 4.54 -9.63
N ASP A 63 -1.65 3.27 -9.93
CA ASP A 63 -2.17 2.24 -9.06
C ASP A 63 -1.32 2.10 -7.81
N LEU A 64 -1.99 1.90 -6.68
CA LEU A 64 -1.33 1.40 -5.49
C LEU A 64 -1.35 -0.13 -5.51
N PRO A 65 -0.24 -0.77 -5.14
CA PRO A 65 -0.10 -2.22 -5.16
C PRO A 65 -1.05 -2.94 -4.22
N TYR A 66 -1.60 -2.27 -3.23
CA TYR A 66 -2.37 -2.86 -2.15
C TYR A 66 -3.65 -2.10 -1.83
N GLY A 67 -4.66 -2.91 -1.51
CA GLY A 67 -5.94 -2.47 -0.96
C GLY A 67 -6.95 -2.11 -2.03
N GLU A 68 -8.12 -2.65 -1.85
CA GLU A 68 -9.33 -2.17 -2.50
C GLU A 68 -9.90 -1.04 -1.68
N ARG A 69 -10.46 -0.09 -2.37
CA ARG A 69 -11.22 0.97 -1.74
C ARG A 69 -12.70 0.65 -1.84
N LYS A 70 -13.35 0.62 -0.70
CA LYS A 70 -14.80 0.48 -0.63
C LYS A 70 -15.44 1.85 -0.77
N VAL A 71 -16.14 2.08 -1.87
CA VAL A 71 -16.91 3.30 -2.13
C VAL A 71 -18.38 3.01 -1.90
N ARG A 72 -18.98 3.70 -0.93
CA ARG A 72 -20.39 3.54 -0.61
C ARG A 72 -21.22 4.41 -1.55
N MET A 73 -22.22 3.80 -2.15
CA MET A 73 -23.25 4.47 -2.95
C MET A 73 -24.35 5.03 -2.06
N SER A 74 -25.17 5.93 -2.59
CA SER A 74 -26.29 6.54 -1.85
C SER A 74 -27.35 5.51 -1.41
N ASN A 75 -27.53 4.44 -2.19
CA ASN A 75 -28.44 3.33 -1.86
C ASN A 75 -27.88 2.34 -0.82
N GLY A 76 -26.71 2.65 -0.23
CA GLY A 76 -26.04 1.78 0.75
C GLY A 76 -25.19 0.66 0.15
N SER A 77 -25.29 0.39 -1.16
CA SER A 77 -24.41 -0.59 -1.80
C SER A 77 -22.96 -0.13 -1.80
N VAL A 78 -22.05 -1.08 -1.82
CA VAL A 78 -20.60 -0.83 -1.78
C VAL A 78 -19.97 -1.35 -3.06
N ILE A 79 -19.25 -0.48 -3.75
CA ILE A 79 -18.41 -0.85 -4.89
C ILE A 79 -16.98 -0.96 -4.40
N GLU A 80 -16.35 -2.10 -4.66
CA GLU A 80 -14.93 -2.31 -4.42
C GLU A 80 -14.17 -1.89 -5.66
N MET A 81 -13.27 -0.91 -5.52
CA MET A 81 -12.49 -0.36 -6.63
C MET A 81 -10.99 -0.41 -6.31
N PRO A 82 -10.13 -0.50 -7.34
CA PRO A 82 -8.69 -0.43 -7.15
C PRO A 82 -8.29 0.82 -6.36
N ASN A 83 -7.34 0.68 -5.44
CA ASN A 83 -6.82 1.82 -4.71
C ASN A 83 -5.80 2.56 -5.58
N VAL A 84 -6.19 3.72 -6.07
CA VAL A 84 -5.38 4.54 -6.97
C VAL A 84 -4.99 5.87 -6.35
N VAL A 85 -3.90 6.45 -6.83
CA VAL A 85 -3.44 7.79 -6.46
C VAL A 85 -3.32 8.66 -7.70
N HIS A 86 -3.65 9.94 -7.56
CA HIS A 86 -3.34 10.94 -8.58
C HIS A 86 -1.88 11.37 -8.42
N SER A 87 -1.17 11.46 -9.53
CA SER A 87 0.24 11.87 -9.60
C SER A 87 0.43 13.36 -9.29
N MET A 88 -0.63 14.15 -9.36
CA MET A 88 -0.61 15.60 -9.16
C MET A 88 -1.86 16.10 -8.43
N GLY A 89 -1.83 17.34 -7.94
CA GLY A 89 -2.94 17.99 -7.25
C GLY A 89 -4.16 18.22 -8.16
N ALA A 90 -5.35 18.34 -7.55
CA ALA A 90 -6.57 18.54 -8.32
C ALA A 90 -6.55 19.81 -9.20
N SER A 91 -5.88 20.89 -8.74
CA SER A 91 -5.68 22.11 -9.51
C SER A 91 -4.87 21.86 -10.78
N ASP A 92 -3.79 21.08 -10.66
CA ASP A 92 -2.89 20.79 -11.77
C ASP A 92 -3.55 19.85 -12.77
N VAL A 93 -4.29 18.85 -12.28
CA VAL A 93 -5.12 17.95 -13.13
C VAL A 93 -6.12 18.76 -13.96
N ILE A 94 -6.86 19.68 -13.33
CA ILE A 94 -7.84 20.52 -14.03
C ILE A 94 -7.16 21.46 -15.03
N HIS A 95 -6.03 22.02 -14.66
CA HIS A 95 -5.27 22.90 -15.57
C HIS A 95 -4.81 22.14 -16.80
N GLN A 96 -4.21 20.97 -16.64
CA GLN A 96 -3.78 20.11 -17.76
C GLN A 96 -4.96 19.65 -18.61
N TYR A 97 -6.10 19.30 -17.99
CA TYR A 97 -7.30 18.93 -18.74
C TYR A 97 -7.81 20.08 -19.61
N LYS A 98 -7.77 21.32 -19.11
CA LYS A 98 -8.18 22.50 -19.90
C LYS A 98 -7.26 22.73 -21.08
N LEU A 99 -5.95 22.54 -20.93
CA LEU A 99 -5.00 22.61 -22.04
C LEU A 99 -5.30 21.52 -23.07
N PHE A 100 -5.49 20.27 -22.62
CA PHE A 100 -5.90 19.16 -23.49
C PHE A 100 -7.22 19.46 -24.24
N CYS A 101 -8.22 20.02 -23.55
CA CYS A 101 -9.48 20.42 -24.17
C CYS A 101 -9.29 21.50 -25.24
N ALA A 102 -8.42 22.48 -24.99
CA ALA A 102 -8.12 23.55 -25.95
C ALA A 102 -7.41 23.02 -27.22
N GLU A 103 -6.49 22.05 -27.03
CA GLU A 103 -5.75 21.42 -28.15
C GLU A 103 -6.66 20.50 -29.00
N ASN A 104 -7.69 19.90 -28.40
CA ASN A 104 -8.58 18.95 -29.08
C ASN A 104 -9.97 19.52 -29.40
N GLU A 105 -10.18 20.82 -29.25
CA GLU A 105 -11.46 21.52 -29.49
C GLU A 105 -12.63 20.96 -28.65
N ILE A 106 -12.34 20.44 -27.44
CA ILE A 106 -13.32 19.88 -26.51
C ILE A 106 -13.78 20.98 -25.55
N SER A 107 -15.08 21.09 -25.33
CA SER A 107 -15.63 22.02 -24.34
C SER A 107 -15.59 21.40 -22.93
N PRO A 108 -14.78 21.91 -21.95
CA PRO A 108 -14.67 21.32 -20.62
C PRO A 108 -15.92 21.53 -19.76
N LEU A 109 -15.98 20.80 -18.63
CA LEU A 109 -16.89 21.07 -17.52
C LEU A 109 -16.46 22.33 -16.78
N GLY A 110 -17.38 22.95 -16.02
CA GLY A 110 -17.03 24.06 -15.13
C GLY A 110 -16.10 23.60 -13.99
N ASP A 111 -15.19 24.49 -13.56
CA ASP A 111 -14.14 24.19 -12.57
C ASP A 111 -14.67 23.59 -11.27
N SER A 112 -15.72 24.19 -10.68
CA SER A 112 -16.35 23.68 -9.45
C SER A 112 -16.94 22.28 -9.60
N THR A 113 -17.39 21.93 -10.80
CA THR A 113 -17.90 20.59 -11.12
C THR A 113 -16.74 19.60 -11.21
N MET A 114 -15.64 19.97 -11.88
CA MET A 114 -14.44 19.13 -11.99
C MET A 114 -13.80 18.85 -10.63
N TYR A 115 -13.66 19.88 -9.76
CA TYR A 115 -13.19 19.67 -8.38
C TYR A 115 -14.08 18.72 -7.60
N ARG A 116 -15.39 18.83 -7.74
CA ARG A 116 -16.36 17.95 -7.07
C ARG A 116 -16.24 16.51 -7.58
N ILE A 117 -16.07 16.31 -8.89
CA ILE A 117 -15.87 14.98 -9.48
C ILE A 117 -14.59 14.34 -8.92
N ILE A 118 -13.45 15.05 -8.93
CA ILE A 118 -12.19 14.54 -8.37
C ILE A 118 -12.35 14.16 -6.89
N ALA A 119 -13.05 14.98 -6.11
CA ALA A 119 -13.31 14.68 -4.71
C ALA A 119 -14.20 13.43 -4.52
N GLN A 120 -15.19 13.21 -5.38
CA GLN A 120 -16.06 12.03 -5.36
C GLN A 120 -15.34 10.75 -5.80
N CYS A 121 -14.45 10.85 -6.78
CA CYS A 121 -13.61 9.74 -7.24
C CYS A 121 -12.65 9.26 -6.15
N GLY A 122 -12.31 10.14 -5.21
CA GLY A 122 -11.64 9.80 -3.97
C GLY A 122 -10.21 9.27 -4.10
N ALA A 123 -9.56 9.42 -5.26
CA ALA A 123 -8.15 9.15 -5.40
C ALA A 123 -7.34 10.11 -4.50
N LYS A 124 -6.35 9.58 -3.79
CA LYS A 124 -5.46 10.41 -2.96
C LYS A 124 -4.37 10.99 -3.84
N VAL A 125 -4.04 12.26 -3.62
CA VAL A 125 -2.88 12.87 -4.28
C VAL A 125 -1.60 12.41 -3.57
N ARG A 126 -0.63 11.90 -4.33
CA ARG A 126 0.72 11.62 -3.85
C ARG A 126 1.75 12.23 -4.80
N THR A 127 2.57 13.09 -4.26
CA THR A 127 3.70 13.71 -4.96
C THR A 127 4.96 12.83 -4.91
N SER A 128 5.02 11.85 -4.01
CA SER A 128 6.15 10.93 -3.85
C SER A 128 5.69 9.48 -4.03
N LEU A 129 6.49 8.73 -4.77
CA LEU A 129 6.36 7.27 -4.93
C LEU A 129 6.99 6.49 -3.77
N GLU A 130 7.50 7.17 -2.74
CA GLU A 130 8.07 6.54 -1.56
C GLU A 130 7.06 5.62 -0.87
N GLY A 131 7.49 4.40 -0.59
CA GLY A 131 6.67 3.37 0.04
C GLY A 131 5.70 2.65 -0.92
N ILE A 132 5.95 2.68 -2.24
CA ILE A 132 5.34 1.72 -3.17
C ILE A 132 6.12 0.41 -3.06
N ASP A 133 5.39 -0.70 -3.10
CA ASP A 133 5.98 -2.02 -3.16
C ASP A 133 6.86 -2.16 -4.42
N TYR A 134 8.13 -2.52 -4.18
CA TYR A 134 9.11 -2.71 -5.25
C TYR A 134 8.66 -3.73 -6.29
N PHE A 135 8.13 -4.89 -5.87
CA PHE A 135 7.70 -5.95 -6.79
C PHE A 135 6.58 -5.49 -7.70
N VAL A 136 5.66 -4.68 -7.17
CA VAL A 136 4.54 -4.15 -7.95
C VAL A 136 5.01 -3.03 -8.87
N ALA A 137 5.92 -2.17 -8.41
CA ALA A 137 6.49 -1.12 -9.27
C ALA A 137 7.28 -1.74 -10.44
N GLU A 138 8.15 -2.72 -10.16
CA GLU A 138 8.93 -3.42 -11.17
C GLU A 138 8.05 -4.27 -12.10
N GLY A 139 7.06 -4.98 -11.56
CA GLY A 139 6.11 -5.74 -12.35
C GLY A 139 5.27 -4.85 -13.28
N SER A 140 4.81 -3.70 -12.80
CA SER A 140 4.09 -2.73 -13.64
C SER A 140 4.98 -2.15 -14.76
N ARG A 141 6.24 -1.80 -14.43
CA ARG A 141 7.23 -1.35 -15.41
C ARG A 141 7.56 -2.43 -16.43
N ALA A 142 7.62 -3.70 -15.99
CA ALA A 142 7.89 -4.83 -16.85
C ALA A 142 6.84 -4.99 -17.97
N PHE A 143 5.56 -4.82 -17.67
CA PHE A 143 4.52 -4.81 -18.71
C PHE A 143 4.71 -3.68 -19.71
N SER A 144 5.06 -2.47 -19.25
CA SER A 144 5.36 -1.34 -20.16
C SER A 144 6.61 -1.63 -21.01
N THR A 145 7.64 -2.26 -20.43
CA THR A 145 8.84 -2.69 -21.18
C THR A 145 8.49 -3.69 -22.29
N LEU A 146 7.61 -4.68 -21.99
CA LEU A 146 7.18 -5.66 -23.00
C LEU A 146 6.37 -4.98 -24.14
N SER A 147 5.52 -4.00 -23.82
CA SER A 147 4.80 -3.21 -24.83
C SER A 147 5.76 -2.41 -25.72
N ASN A 148 6.77 -1.77 -25.12
CA ASN A 148 7.79 -1.04 -25.90
C ASN A 148 8.60 -1.99 -26.81
N ILE A 149 8.91 -3.21 -26.34
CA ILE A 149 9.57 -4.22 -27.17
C ILE A 149 8.70 -4.58 -28.38
N LEU A 150 7.39 -4.75 -28.22
CA LEU A 150 6.47 -5.00 -29.32
C LEU A 150 6.46 -3.86 -30.34
N GLU A 151 6.49 -2.60 -29.89
CA GLU A 151 6.59 -1.43 -30.77
C GLU A 151 7.94 -1.40 -31.53
N GLU A 152 9.05 -1.70 -30.84
CA GLU A 152 10.37 -1.78 -31.47
C GLU A 152 10.45 -2.91 -32.51
N LEU A 153 9.80 -4.06 -32.27
CA LEU A 153 9.71 -5.17 -33.24
C LEU A 153 8.92 -4.78 -34.51
N VAL A 154 7.91 -3.92 -34.36
CA VAL A 154 7.23 -3.34 -35.56
C VAL A 154 8.14 -2.41 -36.32
N GLN A 155 8.91 -1.55 -35.64
CA GLN A 155 9.83 -0.60 -36.29
C GLN A 155 10.95 -1.31 -37.06
N ILE A 156 11.34 -2.51 -36.67
CA ILE A 156 12.35 -3.32 -37.37
C ILE A 156 11.73 -4.39 -38.27
N GLU A 157 10.42 -4.29 -38.53
CA GLU A 157 9.68 -5.13 -39.48
C GLU A 157 9.62 -6.64 -39.12
N VAL A 158 9.84 -6.98 -37.84
CA VAL A 158 9.71 -8.35 -37.34
C VAL A 158 8.24 -8.71 -37.10
N LEU A 159 7.43 -7.73 -36.63
CA LEU A 159 5.99 -7.89 -36.42
C LEU A 159 5.21 -6.87 -37.25
N ASN A 160 4.01 -7.25 -37.68
CA ASN A 160 3.09 -6.26 -38.25
C ASN A 160 2.34 -5.51 -37.12
N LEU A 161 1.77 -4.35 -37.48
CA LEU A 161 1.09 -3.46 -36.54
C LEU A 161 -0.11 -4.15 -35.84
N GLN A 162 -0.84 -5.03 -36.52
CA GLN A 162 -1.99 -5.73 -35.94
C GLN A 162 -1.54 -6.75 -34.90
N GLN A 163 -0.53 -7.55 -35.20
CA GLN A 163 0.06 -8.52 -34.26
C GLN A 163 0.57 -7.81 -33.00
N SER A 164 1.22 -6.66 -33.12
CA SER A 164 1.69 -5.86 -32.00
C SER A 164 0.53 -5.33 -31.14
N LYS A 165 -0.54 -4.82 -31.75
CA LYS A 165 -1.74 -4.36 -31.03
C LYS A 165 -2.43 -5.50 -30.27
N ASP A 166 -2.59 -6.65 -30.89
CA ASP A 166 -3.24 -7.83 -30.28
C ASP A 166 -2.42 -8.33 -29.08
N ALA A 167 -1.09 -8.42 -29.25
CA ALA A 167 -0.19 -8.83 -28.18
C ALA A 167 -0.17 -7.79 -27.01
N THR A 168 -0.15 -6.50 -27.32
CA THR A 168 -0.23 -5.43 -26.32
C THR A 168 -1.54 -5.49 -25.54
N SER A 169 -2.67 -5.68 -26.24
CA SER A 169 -3.98 -5.83 -25.61
C SER A 169 -3.99 -7.01 -24.64
N LEU A 170 -3.43 -8.15 -25.04
CA LEU A 170 -3.35 -9.34 -24.18
C LEU A 170 -2.45 -9.12 -22.94
N LEU A 171 -1.30 -8.43 -23.11
CA LEU A 171 -0.42 -8.08 -22.00
C LEU A 171 -1.12 -7.14 -20.99
N LEU A 172 -1.91 -6.19 -21.46
CA LEU A 172 -2.71 -5.31 -20.60
C LEU A 172 -3.78 -6.10 -19.83
N GLN A 173 -4.43 -7.08 -20.48
CA GLN A 173 -5.36 -8.00 -19.81
C GLN A 173 -4.68 -8.78 -18.70
N CYS A 174 -3.52 -9.35 -18.98
CA CYS A 174 -2.73 -10.09 -18.00
C CYS A 174 -2.28 -9.20 -16.82
N ARG A 175 -1.87 -7.96 -17.09
CA ARG A 175 -1.54 -6.97 -16.07
C ARG A 175 -2.74 -6.69 -15.16
N GLN A 176 -3.92 -6.47 -15.75
CA GLN A 176 -5.14 -6.22 -14.99
C GLN A 176 -5.51 -7.44 -14.12
N TYR A 177 -5.46 -8.63 -14.69
CA TYR A 177 -5.72 -9.86 -13.96
C TYR A 177 -4.86 -10.01 -12.71
N LEU A 178 -3.53 -9.77 -12.80
CA LEU A 178 -2.65 -9.84 -11.62
C LEU A 178 -2.97 -8.77 -10.57
N LYS A 179 -3.44 -7.59 -11.00
CA LYS A 179 -3.78 -6.49 -10.08
C LYS A 179 -5.10 -6.69 -9.35
N THR A 180 -6.09 -7.27 -10.00
CA THR A 180 -7.46 -7.39 -9.48
C THR A 180 -7.78 -8.82 -9.05
N ASP A 181 -8.05 -9.70 -10.01
CA ASP A 181 -8.63 -11.00 -9.75
C ASP A 181 -7.69 -11.96 -9.03
N PHE A 182 -6.43 -12.02 -9.47
CA PHE A 182 -5.45 -12.92 -8.87
C PHE A 182 -5.21 -12.61 -7.38
N LYS A 183 -5.26 -11.31 -7.01
CA LYS A 183 -4.99 -10.86 -5.64
C LYS A 183 -6.25 -10.76 -4.77
N ALA A 184 -7.33 -10.19 -5.32
CA ALA A 184 -8.44 -9.66 -4.52
C ALA A 184 -9.55 -10.69 -4.28
N ARG A 185 -9.82 -11.56 -5.24
CA ARG A 185 -10.87 -12.56 -5.05
C ARG A 185 -10.38 -13.70 -4.16
N ILE A 186 -11.00 -13.81 -3.00
CA ILE A 186 -10.77 -14.87 -1.98
C ILE A 186 -10.84 -16.27 -2.61
N VAL A 187 -11.52 -16.43 -3.74
CA VAL A 187 -11.75 -17.68 -4.46
C VAL A 187 -10.49 -18.17 -5.19
N HIS A 188 -9.54 -17.28 -5.56
CA HIS A 188 -8.40 -17.68 -6.37
C HIS A 188 -7.24 -18.25 -5.54
N LEU A 189 -6.71 -17.50 -4.58
CA LEU A 189 -5.58 -17.96 -3.77
C LEU A 189 -6.09 -18.59 -2.46
N SER A 190 -6.16 -19.91 -2.43
CA SER A 190 -6.61 -20.69 -1.26
C SER A 190 -5.78 -21.96 -1.04
N GLU A 191 -5.89 -22.56 0.15
CA GLU A 191 -5.22 -23.82 0.45
C GLU A 191 -5.86 -25.02 -0.26
N CYS A 192 -7.13 -24.91 -0.67
CA CYS A 192 -7.91 -25.99 -1.28
C CYS A 192 -8.22 -25.79 -2.76
N CYS A 193 -7.44 -24.95 -3.48
CA CYS A 193 -7.71 -24.67 -4.88
C CYS A 193 -7.21 -25.79 -5.80
N GLU A 194 -8.06 -26.29 -6.68
CA GLU A 194 -7.73 -27.32 -7.67
C GLU A 194 -6.88 -26.81 -8.84
N VAL A 195 -6.52 -25.52 -8.85
CA VAL A 195 -5.61 -24.90 -9.82
C VAL A 195 -4.23 -24.71 -9.18
N LYS A 196 -3.18 -25.27 -9.80
CA LYS A 196 -1.79 -25.17 -9.29
C LYS A 196 -1.30 -23.73 -9.09
N ASP A 197 -1.69 -22.84 -9.99
CA ASP A 197 -1.35 -21.42 -9.92
C ASP A 197 -1.96 -20.70 -8.72
N HIS A 198 -3.01 -21.23 -8.13
CA HIS A 198 -3.79 -20.60 -7.05
C HIS A 198 -3.70 -21.34 -5.72
N CYS A 199 -3.21 -22.59 -5.72
CA CYS A 199 -3.09 -23.37 -4.51
C CYS A 199 -1.89 -22.93 -3.67
N LEU A 200 -2.14 -22.36 -2.49
CA LEU A 200 -1.10 -21.89 -1.57
C LEU A 200 -0.20 -23.04 -1.10
N ILE A 201 -0.77 -24.22 -0.82
CA ILE A 201 0.01 -25.39 -0.41
C ILE A 201 0.98 -25.80 -1.52
N TYR A 202 0.49 -25.94 -2.76
CA TYR A 202 1.34 -26.32 -3.89
C TYR A 202 2.42 -25.28 -4.20
N ALA A 203 2.05 -24.00 -4.16
CA ALA A 203 2.94 -22.91 -4.51
C ALA A 203 4.05 -22.66 -3.47
N LEU A 204 3.82 -23.02 -2.19
CA LEU A 204 4.72 -22.71 -1.09
C LEU A 204 5.34 -23.94 -0.41
N SER A 205 5.08 -25.14 -0.89
CA SER A 205 5.73 -26.37 -0.41
C SER A 205 7.12 -26.54 -1.02
N ASP A 206 8.13 -26.75 -0.17
CA ASP A 206 9.50 -26.95 -0.63
C ASP A 206 9.69 -28.40 -1.11
N PRO A 207 9.99 -28.61 -2.40
CA PRO A 207 10.17 -29.96 -2.95
C PRO A 207 11.41 -30.69 -2.40
N LEU A 208 12.39 -29.94 -1.85
CA LEU A 208 13.67 -30.50 -1.39
C LEU A 208 13.71 -30.72 0.12
N ARG A 209 12.79 -30.10 0.87
CA ARG A 209 12.81 -30.11 2.34
C ARG A 209 11.44 -30.49 2.91
N PRO A 210 11.28 -31.75 3.36
CA PRO A 210 10.01 -32.24 3.89
C PRO A 210 9.44 -31.41 5.03
N GLU A 211 10.29 -30.81 5.87
CA GLU A 211 9.91 -29.96 7.00
C GLU A 211 9.10 -28.70 6.56
N PHE A 212 9.31 -28.26 5.32
CA PHE A 212 8.64 -27.12 4.72
C PHE A 212 7.71 -27.54 3.57
N SER A 213 7.22 -28.77 3.58
CA SER A 213 6.34 -29.31 2.57
C SER A 213 5.05 -29.82 3.18
N LYS A 214 3.92 -29.57 2.51
CA LYS A 214 2.60 -30.06 2.88
C LYS A 214 1.95 -30.67 1.65
N ARG A 215 1.39 -31.86 1.79
CA ARG A 215 0.71 -32.53 0.69
C ARG A 215 -0.69 -31.95 0.54
N CYS A 216 -1.08 -31.62 -0.71
CA CYS A 216 -2.46 -31.23 -1.00
C CYS A 216 -3.40 -32.42 -0.78
N GLN A 217 -4.57 -32.15 -0.18
CA GLN A 217 -5.63 -33.14 0.02
C GLN A 217 -6.60 -33.19 -1.17
N HIS A 218 -6.34 -32.42 -2.22
CA HIS A 218 -7.13 -32.28 -3.44
C HIS A 218 -6.25 -32.50 -4.67
N ASN A 219 -6.88 -32.82 -5.77
CA ASN A 219 -6.19 -32.94 -7.06
C ASN A 219 -6.17 -31.60 -7.78
N HIS A 220 -5.16 -31.39 -8.60
CA HIS A 220 -5.06 -30.21 -9.44
C HIS A 220 -5.49 -30.55 -10.86
N THR A 221 -6.78 -30.54 -11.09
CA THR A 221 -7.41 -30.98 -12.34
C THR A 221 -7.77 -29.85 -13.27
N TYR A 222 -7.70 -28.61 -12.79
CA TYR A 222 -8.06 -27.42 -13.54
C TYR A 222 -6.87 -26.49 -13.77
N VAL A 223 -6.94 -25.74 -14.86
CA VAL A 223 -6.04 -24.64 -15.19
C VAL A 223 -6.84 -23.33 -15.26
N CYS A 224 -6.22 -22.26 -14.83
CA CYS A 224 -6.81 -20.93 -14.92
C CYS A 224 -6.45 -20.31 -16.27
N VAL A 225 -7.45 -19.98 -17.08
CA VAL A 225 -7.25 -19.39 -18.40
C VAL A 225 -6.41 -18.10 -18.37
N PRO A 226 -6.68 -17.11 -17.50
CA PRO A 226 -5.83 -15.92 -17.40
C PRO A 226 -4.38 -16.21 -17.00
N CYS A 227 -4.13 -17.21 -16.14
CA CYS A 227 -2.76 -17.60 -15.77
C CYS A 227 -2.02 -18.24 -16.96
N GLU A 228 -2.71 -19.05 -17.77
CA GLU A 228 -2.13 -19.62 -18.99
C GLU A 228 -1.87 -18.54 -20.04
N GLN A 229 -2.82 -17.65 -20.28
CA GLN A 229 -2.66 -16.53 -21.19
C GLN A 229 -1.45 -15.65 -20.83
N LEU A 230 -1.23 -15.38 -19.54
CA LEU A 230 -0.04 -14.65 -19.09
C LEU A 230 1.24 -15.40 -19.47
N LYS A 231 1.29 -16.70 -19.25
CA LYS A 231 2.45 -17.54 -19.53
C LYS A 231 2.69 -17.67 -21.04
N GLU A 232 1.64 -17.89 -21.81
CA GLU A 232 1.71 -18.03 -23.26
C GLU A 232 2.11 -16.73 -23.94
N SER A 233 1.51 -15.60 -23.55
CA SER A 233 1.82 -14.28 -24.13
C SER A 233 3.28 -13.88 -23.89
N THR A 234 3.78 -14.08 -22.68
CA THR A 234 5.17 -13.76 -22.34
C THR A 234 6.16 -14.71 -23.03
N SER A 235 5.84 -16.02 -23.10
CA SER A 235 6.67 -17.03 -23.76
C SER A 235 6.70 -16.83 -25.28
N SER A 236 5.56 -16.53 -25.91
CA SER A 236 5.45 -16.27 -27.34
C SER A 236 6.26 -15.05 -27.74
N LEU A 237 6.16 -13.94 -26.98
CA LEU A 237 6.97 -12.75 -27.24
C LEU A 237 8.47 -13.04 -27.20
N LEU A 238 8.92 -13.78 -26.19
CA LEU A 238 10.34 -14.12 -26.09
C LEU A 238 10.80 -15.01 -27.26
N LYS A 239 10.01 -16.00 -27.66
CA LYS A 239 10.27 -16.84 -28.83
C LYS A 239 10.36 -16.00 -30.10
N THR A 240 9.45 -15.05 -30.32
CA THR A 240 9.48 -14.15 -31.47
C THR A 240 10.79 -13.37 -31.53
N VAL A 241 11.23 -12.80 -30.40
CA VAL A 241 12.51 -12.07 -30.32
C VAL A 241 13.70 -13.00 -30.61
N GLN A 242 13.71 -14.21 -30.03
CA GLN A 242 14.78 -15.20 -30.22
C GLN A 242 14.86 -15.68 -31.68
N CYS A 243 13.73 -15.95 -32.35
CA CYS A 243 13.72 -16.28 -33.77
C CYS A 243 14.27 -15.11 -34.60
N ALA A 244 13.85 -13.88 -34.30
CA ALA A 244 14.36 -12.70 -35.01
C ALA A 244 15.89 -12.50 -34.84
N VAL A 245 16.46 -12.86 -33.68
CA VAL A 245 17.93 -12.84 -33.46
C VAL A 245 18.63 -13.84 -34.39
N GLN A 246 18.05 -15.01 -34.64
CA GLN A 246 18.63 -16.04 -35.48
C GLN A 246 18.56 -15.69 -36.98
N GLU A 247 17.49 -14.96 -37.39
CA GLU A 247 17.23 -14.64 -38.79
C GLU A 247 17.90 -13.34 -39.28
N ASN A 248 18.29 -12.42 -38.37
CA ASN A 248 18.79 -11.08 -38.73
C ASN A 248 20.20 -10.80 -38.23
N ALA A 249 21.22 -11.21 -39.01
CA ALA A 249 22.62 -11.03 -38.64
C ALA A 249 23.06 -9.54 -38.51
N GLU A 250 22.48 -8.62 -39.30
CA GLU A 250 22.85 -7.19 -39.27
C GLU A 250 22.30 -6.42 -38.05
N ARG A 251 21.22 -6.91 -37.44
CA ARG A 251 20.54 -6.25 -36.30
C ARG A 251 20.72 -7.02 -34.99
N THR A 252 21.66 -7.95 -34.94
CA THR A 252 21.83 -8.90 -33.82
C THR A 252 22.06 -8.18 -32.48
N GLU A 253 22.81 -7.08 -32.43
CA GLU A 253 23.07 -6.34 -31.17
C GLU A 253 21.78 -5.78 -30.59
N LYS A 254 20.95 -5.11 -31.39
CA LYS A 254 19.66 -4.54 -30.95
C LYS A 254 18.69 -5.64 -30.51
N LEU A 255 18.58 -6.71 -31.28
CA LEU A 255 17.70 -7.84 -30.96
C LEU A 255 18.13 -8.57 -29.68
N ASN A 256 19.44 -8.70 -29.44
CA ASN A 256 19.96 -9.26 -28.20
C ASN A 256 19.61 -8.37 -26.98
N ASP A 257 19.64 -7.04 -27.14
CA ASP A 257 19.21 -6.09 -26.10
C ASP A 257 17.73 -6.26 -25.81
N LEU A 258 16.88 -6.39 -26.83
CA LEU A 258 15.44 -6.65 -26.66
C LEU A 258 15.18 -7.99 -25.97
N ASN A 259 15.92 -9.04 -26.34
CA ASN A 259 15.84 -10.35 -25.70
C ASN A 259 16.22 -10.28 -24.21
N PHE A 260 17.31 -9.57 -23.88
CA PHE A 260 17.72 -9.35 -22.50
C PHE A 260 16.67 -8.58 -21.71
N LYS A 261 16.19 -7.43 -22.23
CA LYS A 261 15.12 -6.62 -21.60
C LYS A 261 13.84 -7.42 -21.43
N GLY A 262 13.44 -8.20 -22.43
CA GLY A 262 12.26 -9.08 -22.36
C GLY A 262 12.39 -10.14 -21.27
N THR A 263 13.54 -10.81 -21.19
CA THR A 263 13.82 -11.81 -20.16
C THR A 263 13.75 -11.20 -18.74
N GLN A 264 14.35 -10.03 -18.55
CA GLN A 264 14.29 -9.30 -17.26
C GLN A 264 12.87 -8.88 -16.91
N ALA A 265 12.09 -8.41 -17.86
CA ALA A 265 10.71 -8.01 -17.66
C ALA A 265 9.83 -9.21 -17.27
N ILE A 266 9.95 -10.33 -17.96
CA ILE A 266 9.22 -11.57 -17.62
C ILE A 266 9.59 -12.08 -16.24
N GLN A 267 10.87 -12.03 -15.88
CA GLN A 267 11.30 -12.38 -14.52
C GLN A 267 10.68 -11.46 -13.46
N SER A 268 10.55 -10.16 -13.74
CA SER A 268 9.91 -9.20 -12.83
C SER A 268 8.42 -9.48 -12.67
N ILE A 269 7.71 -9.85 -13.74
CA ILE A 269 6.29 -10.27 -13.69
C ILE A 269 6.14 -11.56 -12.87
N THR A 270 7.02 -12.54 -13.09
CA THR A 270 7.04 -13.78 -12.31
C THR A 270 7.29 -13.52 -10.82
N ASN A 271 8.26 -12.65 -10.52
CA ASN A 271 8.56 -12.25 -9.14
C ASN A 271 7.36 -11.54 -8.48
N LEU A 272 6.62 -10.71 -9.23
CA LEU A 272 5.38 -10.10 -8.76
C LEU A 272 4.33 -11.16 -8.43
N LYS A 273 4.07 -12.11 -9.32
CA LYS A 273 3.12 -13.22 -9.09
C LYS A 273 3.48 -14.01 -7.82
N ASN A 274 4.75 -14.41 -7.71
CA ASN A 274 5.28 -15.13 -6.54
C ASN A 274 5.12 -14.32 -5.24
N HIS A 275 5.39 -13.03 -5.31
CA HIS A 275 5.24 -12.11 -4.18
C HIS A 275 3.78 -12.00 -3.71
N LEU A 276 2.81 -11.90 -4.63
CA LEU A 276 1.39 -11.85 -4.31
C LEU A 276 0.92 -13.10 -3.55
N VAL A 277 1.39 -14.28 -3.96
CA VAL A 277 1.10 -15.56 -3.26
C VAL A 277 1.63 -15.53 -1.83
N ARG A 278 2.88 -15.12 -1.64
CA ARG A 278 3.48 -15.02 -0.30
C ARG A 278 2.80 -13.96 0.57
N CYS A 279 2.41 -12.82 -0.01
CA CYS A 279 1.62 -11.81 0.70
C CYS A 279 0.31 -12.40 1.21
N LYS A 280 -0.43 -13.12 0.36
CA LYS A 280 -1.70 -13.74 0.75
C LYS A 280 -1.53 -14.75 1.88
N ASN A 281 -0.48 -15.56 1.83
CA ASN A 281 -0.19 -16.52 2.90
C ASN A 281 0.11 -15.82 4.24
N GLN A 282 0.93 -14.76 4.25
CA GLN A 282 1.24 -14.01 5.47
C GLN A 282 0.07 -13.16 5.96
N ASP A 283 -0.76 -12.61 5.08
CA ASP A 283 -1.99 -11.94 5.47
C ASP A 283 -2.97 -12.92 6.14
N SER A 284 -3.05 -14.16 5.62
CA SER A 284 -3.83 -15.23 6.26
C SER A 284 -3.27 -15.61 7.63
N ALA A 285 -1.94 -15.71 7.78
CA ALA A 285 -1.28 -15.96 9.06
C ALA A 285 -1.69 -14.95 10.13
N LYS A 286 -1.67 -13.66 9.75
CA LYS A 286 -2.07 -12.57 10.64
C LYS A 286 -3.54 -12.65 11.04
N SER A 287 -4.41 -12.97 10.09
CA SER A 287 -5.85 -13.12 10.37
C SER A 287 -6.10 -14.30 11.30
N VAL A 288 -5.50 -15.46 11.03
CA VAL A 288 -5.63 -16.65 11.87
C VAL A 288 -5.14 -16.35 13.29
N LEU A 289 -3.95 -15.75 13.45
CA LEU A 289 -3.43 -15.35 14.74
C LEU A 289 -4.44 -14.45 15.47
N PHE A 290 -4.96 -13.43 14.79
CA PHE A 290 -5.90 -12.49 15.38
C PHE A 290 -7.22 -13.16 15.79
N ASP A 291 -7.70 -14.14 14.99
CA ASP A 291 -8.95 -14.85 15.26
C ASP A 291 -8.80 -15.85 16.43
N THR A 292 -7.62 -16.50 16.56
CA THR A 292 -7.35 -17.54 17.56
C THR A 292 -6.81 -17.02 18.90
N MET A 293 -6.42 -15.75 18.98
CA MET A 293 -5.93 -15.12 20.23
C MET A 293 -6.92 -15.31 21.37
N SER A 294 -6.41 -15.82 22.49
CA SER A 294 -7.10 -15.86 23.79
C SER A 294 -7.05 -14.48 24.47
N GLU A 295 -7.72 -14.35 25.63
CA GLU A 295 -7.67 -13.12 26.42
C GLU A 295 -6.28 -12.84 27.02
N ASP A 296 -5.46 -13.87 27.23
CA ASP A 296 -4.08 -13.71 27.72
C ASP A 296 -3.10 -13.34 26.63
N ASP A 297 -3.46 -13.52 25.35
CA ASP A 297 -2.57 -13.24 24.24
C ASP A 297 -2.54 -11.74 23.91
N VAL A 298 -1.35 -11.23 23.68
CA VAL A 298 -1.10 -9.86 23.24
C VAL A 298 -0.29 -9.89 21.94
N LEU A 299 -0.84 -9.30 20.88
CA LEU A 299 -0.13 -9.12 19.60
C LEU A 299 0.61 -7.79 19.59
N LEU A 300 1.93 -7.82 19.49
CA LEU A 300 2.79 -6.65 19.33
C LEU A 300 3.14 -6.46 17.85
N ILE A 301 2.72 -5.36 17.27
CA ILE A 301 3.11 -4.96 15.92
C ILE A 301 4.15 -3.84 16.03
N CYS A 302 5.34 -4.08 15.51
CA CYS A 302 6.52 -3.23 15.72
C CYS A 302 6.98 -2.60 14.40
N ASP A 303 7.35 -1.30 14.44
CA ASP A 303 7.95 -0.63 13.29
C ASP A 303 8.78 0.59 13.69
N TRP A 304 9.94 0.78 13.01
CA TRP A 304 10.74 2.00 13.09
C TRP A 304 10.11 3.10 12.24
N SER A 305 9.81 4.21 12.85
CA SER A 305 9.35 5.37 12.10
C SER A 305 10.53 6.13 11.49
N MET A 306 10.31 6.78 10.34
CA MET A 306 11.32 7.69 9.78
C MET A 306 11.70 8.74 10.83
N LYS A 307 13.02 8.98 10.99
CA LYS A 307 13.55 9.94 11.94
C LYS A 307 12.82 11.27 11.85
N TYR A 308 12.42 11.82 13.00
CA TYR A 308 11.74 13.10 13.07
C TYR A 308 12.77 14.22 12.97
N LEU A 309 12.64 15.11 11.99
CA LEU A 309 13.50 16.29 11.88
C LEU A 309 13.04 17.37 12.86
N PRO A 310 13.90 17.78 13.81
CA PRO A 310 13.59 18.86 14.74
C PRO A 310 13.12 20.12 14.01
N LYS A 311 12.09 20.79 14.53
CA LYS A 311 11.47 21.92 13.86
C LYS A 311 11.11 23.02 14.85
N ARG A 312 11.42 24.29 14.48
CA ARG A 312 10.95 25.50 15.17
C ARG A 312 9.64 25.99 14.55
N TYR A 313 8.89 26.74 15.32
CA TYR A 313 7.70 27.44 14.82
C TYR A 313 8.08 28.44 13.72
N ARG A 314 9.17 29.19 13.93
CA ARG A 314 9.79 30.09 12.94
C ARG A 314 11.24 29.66 12.80
N GLU A 315 11.60 29.11 11.65
CA GLU A 315 12.96 28.67 11.36
C GLU A 315 13.67 29.67 10.47
N ASP A 316 14.88 30.02 10.85
CA ASP A 316 15.80 30.76 9.99
C ASP A 316 16.41 29.79 8.95
N GLN A 317 16.87 30.33 7.83
CA GLN A 317 17.48 29.56 6.77
C GLN A 317 18.67 28.73 7.27
N THR A 318 19.44 29.24 8.22
CA THR A 318 20.58 28.55 8.85
C THR A 318 20.16 27.36 9.70
N ASP A 319 19.00 27.41 10.33
CA ASP A 319 18.45 26.32 11.15
C ASP A 319 18.01 25.13 10.32
N TRP A 320 17.78 25.31 9.02
CA TRP A 320 17.32 24.27 8.11
C TRP A 320 18.42 23.24 7.78
N PHE A 321 19.67 23.68 7.70
CA PHE A 321 20.79 22.85 7.28
C PHE A 321 21.41 22.06 8.45
N GLY A 322 21.86 20.83 8.19
CA GLY A 322 22.61 20.03 9.16
C GLY A 322 21.78 19.39 10.28
N LYS A 323 20.45 19.43 10.22
CA LYS A 323 19.60 18.79 11.24
C LYS A 323 19.78 17.29 11.28
N ARG A 324 20.03 16.76 12.45
CA ARG A 324 20.01 15.33 12.72
C ARG A 324 18.61 14.95 13.20
N GLY A 325 17.98 13.97 12.53
CA GLY A 325 16.65 13.51 12.91
C GLY A 325 16.67 12.71 14.21
N LEU A 326 15.64 12.85 15.04
CA LEU A 326 15.42 12.07 16.26
C LEU A 326 14.96 10.66 15.87
N PRO A 327 15.65 9.60 16.31
CA PRO A 327 15.19 8.23 16.11
C PRO A 327 14.00 7.95 17.03
N TRP A 328 12.98 7.26 16.52
CA TRP A 328 11.84 6.86 17.31
C TRP A 328 11.18 5.59 16.76
N HIS A 329 10.64 4.80 17.66
CA HIS A 329 10.04 3.50 17.38
C HIS A 329 8.60 3.47 17.87
N ILE A 330 7.73 2.75 17.16
CA ILE A 330 6.32 2.59 17.50
C ILE A 330 6.03 1.10 17.62
N THR A 331 5.45 0.71 18.76
CA THR A 331 4.89 -0.62 18.96
C THR A 331 3.40 -0.49 19.29
N MET A 332 2.57 -1.19 18.51
CA MET A 332 1.13 -1.28 18.78
C MET A 332 0.80 -2.62 19.38
N ALA A 333 0.33 -2.62 20.63
CA ALA A 333 -0.16 -3.79 21.32
C ALA A 333 -1.67 -3.96 21.11
N PHE A 334 -2.12 -5.18 20.82
CA PHE A 334 -3.52 -5.55 20.66
C PHE A 334 -3.85 -6.73 21.55
N GLN A 335 -5.00 -6.67 22.23
CA GLN A 335 -5.55 -7.77 23.01
C GLN A 335 -7.05 -7.91 22.73
N LYS A 336 -7.61 -9.07 23.11
CA LYS A 336 -9.06 -9.29 23.12
C LYS A 336 -9.56 -9.29 24.55
N VAL A 337 -10.62 -8.56 24.82
CA VAL A 337 -11.31 -8.56 26.12
C VAL A 337 -12.80 -8.65 25.82
N ASN A 338 -13.46 -9.69 26.34
CA ASN A 338 -14.88 -9.94 26.08
C ASN A 338 -15.25 -9.92 24.58
N GLY A 339 -14.40 -10.50 23.74
CA GLY A 339 -14.58 -10.51 22.28
C GLY A 339 -14.35 -9.17 21.56
N MET A 340 -14.03 -8.11 22.29
CA MET A 340 -13.69 -6.80 21.73
C MET A 340 -12.18 -6.63 21.63
N VAL A 341 -11.73 -5.96 20.59
CA VAL A 341 -10.32 -5.66 20.40
C VAL A 341 -9.97 -4.34 21.07
N GLU A 342 -8.98 -4.39 21.93
CA GLU A 342 -8.38 -3.22 22.56
C GLU A 342 -6.96 -3.00 22.02
N SER A 343 -6.50 -1.76 22.05
CA SER A 343 -5.15 -1.41 21.61
C SER A 343 -4.49 -0.40 22.50
N LEU A 344 -3.17 -0.48 22.57
CA LEU A 344 -2.28 0.47 23.23
C LEU A 344 -1.05 0.69 22.34
N GLY A 345 -0.65 1.94 22.14
CA GLY A 345 0.56 2.26 21.40
C GLY A 345 1.69 2.67 22.34
N PHE A 346 2.87 2.11 22.13
CA PHE A 346 4.12 2.50 22.79
C PHE A 346 4.99 3.28 21.83
N VAL A 347 5.44 4.44 22.24
CA VAL A 347 6.29 5.33 21.44
C VAL A 347 7.58 5.60 22.20
N HIS A 348 8.70 5.05 21.69
CA HIS A 348 10.03 5.28 22.25
C HIS A 348 10.76 6.33 21.42
N ILE A 349 11.09 7.46 22.02
CA ILE A 349 11.83 8.54 21.38
C ILE A 349 13.24 8.56 21.97
N PHE A 350 14.25 8.45 21.13
CA PHE A 350 15.65 8.47 21.58
C PHE A 350 16.20 9.88 21.62
N ASP A 351 16.77 10.24 22.75
CA ASP A 351 17.38 11.55 22.93
C ASP A 351 18.74 11.65 22.21
N SER A 352 19.44 10.52 22.09
CA SER A 352 20.72 10.42 21.38
C SER A 352 20.58 9.81 19.98
N GLN A 353 21.59 10.02 19.13
CA GLN A 353 21.70 9.30 17.86
C GLN A 353 22.08 7.85 18.11
N ILE A 354 21.24 6.93 17.69
CA ILE A 354 21.41 5.50 17.86
C ILE A 354 21.44 4.76 16.52
N SER A 355 22.01 3.56 16.52
CA SER A 355 21.84 2.59 15.45
C SER A 355 20.47 1.93 15.57
N GLN A 356 19.72 1.91 14.49
CA GLN A 356 18.45 1.15 14.41
C GLN A 356 18.77 -0.33 14.10
N ASP A 357 19.48 -0.98 15.00
CA ASP A 357 19.94 -2.36 14.86
C ASP A 357 19.09 -3.34 15.69
N SER A 358 19.44 -4.62 15.61
CA SER A 358 18.73 -5.71 16.27
C SER A 358 18.76 -5.62 17.81
N LEU A 359 19.86 -5.14 18.39
CA LEU A 359 19.97 -5.04 19.85
C LEU A 359 19.11 -3.90 20.38
N THR A 360 19.15 -2.75 19.74
CA THR A 360 18.29 -1.61 20.09
C THR A 360 16.81 -1.98 19.95
N THR A 361 16.45 -2.66 18.86
CA THR A 361 15.07 -3.09 18.61
C THR A 361 14.60 -4.13 19.63
N ALA A 362 15.47 -5.09 20.00
CA ALA A 362 15.15 -6.08 21.01
C ALA A 362 14.95 -5.44 22.40
N ALA A 363 15.78 -4.45 22.76
CA ALA A 363 15.64 -3.72 24.02
C ALA A 363 14.29 -2.99 24.12
N ILE A 364 13.84 -2.35 23.03
CA ILE A 364 12.51 -1.74 22.96
C ILE A 364 11.40 -2.78 23.15
N ILE A 365 11.49 -3.90 22.44
CA ILE A 365 10.45 -4.96 22.54
C ILE A 365 10.37 -5.52 23.95
N LEU A 366 11.51 -5.75 24.61
CA LEU A 366 11.54 -6.23 25.99
C LEU A 366 10.94 -5.19 26.97
N ASP A 367 11.23 -3.90 26.79
CA ASP A 367 10.64 -2.84 27.61
C ASP A 367 9.11 -2.78 27.48
N VAL A 368 8.59 -2.95 26.25
CA VAL A 368 7.14 -3.04 26.02
C VAL A 368 6.55 -4.27 26.70
N ILE A 369 7.20 -5.43 26.58
CA ILE A 369 6.77 -6.68 27.25
C ILE A 369 6.73 -6.49 28.76
N ASP A 370 7.82 -5.97 29.35
CA ASP A 370 7.92 -5.75 30.79
C ASP A 370 6.90 -4.71 31.27
N SER A 371 6.64 -3.68 30.50
CA SER A 371 5.61 -2.68 30.78
C SER A 371 4.20 -3.27 30.81
N ILE A 372 3.88 -4.18 29.89
CA ILE A 372 2.57 -4.86 29.87
C ILE A 372 2.47 -5.87 31.02
N LEU A 373 3.55 -6.60 31.32
CA LEU A 373 3.57 -7.58 32.43
C LEU A 373 3.37 -6.96 33.82
N LYS A 374 3.69 -5.67 34.01
CA LYS A 374 3.43 -4.95 35.25
C LYS A 374 1.94 -4.91 35.64
N PHE A 375 1.04 -4.89 34.67
CA PHE A 375 -0.42 -4.85 34.92
C PHE A 375 -1.18 -6.07 34.40
N LYS A 376 -0.53 -6.96 33.65
CA LYS A 376 -1.09 -8.22 33.14
C LYS A 376 -0.01 -9.30 33.12
N ASP A 377 0.25 -9.89 34.26
CA ASP A 377 1.31 -10.89 34.46
C ASP A 377 1.08 -12.19 33.69
N SER A 378 -0.21 -12.54 33.41
CA SER A 378 -0.57 -13.69 32.58
C SER A 378 -0.28 -13.51 31.07
N ALA A 379 0.05 -12.30 30.62
CA ALA A 379 0.18 -12.00 29.21
C ALA A 379 1.22 -12.89 28.50
N LYS A 380 0.84 -13.34 27.30
CA LYS A 380 1.67 -14.08 26.34
C LYS A 380 1.75 -13.27 25.07
N PHE A 381 2.94 -13.23 24.45
CA PHE A 381 3.21 -12.30 23.38
C PHE A 381 3.41 -12.99 22.04
N HIS A 382 2.72 -12.46 21.04
CA HIS A 382 2.93 -12.72 19.63
C HIS A 382 3.48 -11.46 18.98
N LEU A 383 4.55 -11.55 18.20
CA LEU A 383 5.18 -10.41 17.56
C LEU A 383 4.90 -10.42 16.05
N TRP A 384 4.81 -9.23 15.49
CA TRP A 384 4.63 -9.00 14.06
C TRP A 384 5.41 -7.77 13.61
N SER A 385 6.22 -7.89 12.58
CA SER A 385 6.95 -6.76 12.00
C SER A 385 7.18 -6.94 10.49
N ASP A 386 7.88 -5.97 9.88
CA ASP A 386 8.43 -6.12 8.55
C ASP A 386 9.67 -7.04 8.55
N ASN A 387 10.26 -7.28 7.36
CA ASN A 387 11.45 -8.11 7.19
C ASN A 387 12.77 -7.35 7.33
N ALA A 388 12.81 -6.17 7.94
CA ALA A 388 14.05 -5.43 8.11
C ALA A 388 15.06 -6.22 9.00
N GLY A 389 16.34 -6.03 8.73
CA GLY A 389 17.39 -6.77 9.43
C GLY A 389 17.46 -6.52 10.94
N CYS A 390 16.94 -5.39 11.41
CA CYS A 390 16.83 -5.10 12.84
C CYS A 390 15.77 -5.97 13.55
N TYR A 391 14.73 -6.41 12.84
CA TYR A 391 13.73 -7.33 13.36
C TYR A 391 14.08 -8.78 13.09
N LYS A 392 14.55 -9.08 11.89
CA LYS A 392 14.82 -10.46 11.44
C LYS A 392 16.30 -10.77 11.46
N SER A 393 16.81 -11.03 12.63
CA SER A 393 18.24 -11.31 12.86
C SER A 393 18.44 -12.43 13.87
N THR A 394 19.63 -13.02 13.86
CA THR A 394 20.03 -14.03 14.85
C THR A 394 19.96 -13.47 16.26
N GLU A 395 20.44 -12.24 16.45
CA GLU A 395 20.45 -11.58 17.75
C GLU A 395 19.03 -11.43 18.31
N MET A 396 18.10 -10.95 17.50
CA MET A 396 16.70 -10.80 17.91
C MET A 396 16.09 -12.13 18.33
N MET A 397 16.24 -13.18 17.50
CA MET A 397 15.70 -14.51 17.78
C MET A 397 16.31 -15.12 19.04
N SER A 398 17.62 -14.97 19.22
CA SER A 398 18.32 -15.47 20.40
C SER A 398 17.90 -14.77 21.70
N ILE A 399 17.64 -13.47 21.65
CA ILE A 399 17.18 -12.71 22.81
C ILE A 399 15.75 -13.11 23.18
N LEU A 400 14.87 -13.14 22.19
CA LEU A 400 13.44 -13.45 22.43
C LEU A 400 13.23 -14.90 22.86
N SER A 401 14.03 -15.85 22.38
CA SER A 401 13.93 -17.27 22.81
C SER A 401 14.19 -17.50 24.28
N LYS A 402 14.83 -16.56 24.98
CA LYS A 402 15.02 -16.62 26.43
C LYS A 402 13.80 -16.16 27.22
N ASN A 403 12.88 -15.46 26.60
CA ASN A 403 11.67 -14.96 27.26
C ASN A 403 10.50 -15.93 27.03
N LYS A 404 10.19 -16.72 28.06
CA LYS A 404 9.11 -17.74 28.04
C LYS A 404 7.70 -17.17 27.79
N LYS A 405 7.52 -15.86 27.88
CA LYS A 405 6.26 -15.19 27.59
C LYS A 405 6.07 -14.90 26.10
N VAL A 406 7.13 -14.93 25.30
CA VAL A 406 7.07 -14.76 23.86
C VAL A 406 6.82 -16.10 23.18
N LEU A 407 5.69 -16.23 22.49
CA LEU A 407 5.25 -17.48 21.87
C LEU A 407 5.62 -17.55 20.38
N SER A 408 5.45 -16.45 19.65
CA SER A 408 5.75 -16.42 18.20
C SER A 408 6.25 -15.07 17.74
N TYR A 409 6.96 -15.10 16.61
CA TYR A 409 7.35 -13.92 15.86
C TYR A 409 7.15 -14.15 14.36
N ASP A 410 6.23 -13.43 13.77
CA ASP A 410 5.86 -13.57 12.39
C ASP A 410 6.20 -12.29 11.61
N PHE A 411 6.49 -12.44 10.33
CA PHE A 411 6.93 -11.35 9.47
C PHE A 411 5.96 -11.17 8.32
N CYS A 412 5.59 -9.92 8.01
CA CYS A 412 4.89 -9.65 6.76
C CYS A 412 5.81 -9.96 5.56
N GLU A 413 5.26 -10.15 4.38
CA GLU A 413 6.09 -10.22 3.19
C GLU A 413 6.76 -8.86 2.93
N SER A 414 7.96 -8.89 2.34
CA SER A 414 8.76 -7.68 2.11
C SER A 414 7.92 -6.59 1.44
N GLN A 415 7.96 -5.37 1.98
CA GLN A 415 7.23 -4.20 1.50
C GLN A 415 5.69 -4.23 1.64
N ASN A 416 5.11 -5.28 2.21
CA ASN A 416 3.70 -5.37 2.59
C ASN A 416 3.43 -4.82 4.01
N GLY A 417 4.38 -4.11 4.60
CA GLY A 417 4.39 -3.75 6.01
C GLY A 417 3.52 -2.55 6.42
N LYS A 418 2.73 -1.93 5.53
CA LYS A 418 1.89 -0.77 5.90
C LYS A 418 0.82 -1.18 6.90
N GLY A 419 1.11 -0.93 8.17
CA GLY A 419 0.37 -1.41 9.30
C GLY A 419 -0.20 -0.33 10.24
N PRO A 420 -0.63 -0.75 11.43
CA PRO A 420 -1.06 0.17 12.49
C PRO A 420 0.00 1.18 12.88
N CYS A 421 1.29 0.78 12.91
CA CYS A 421 2.41 1.66 13.28
C CYS A 421 2.57 2.83 12.32
N ASP A 422 2.48 2.61 10.99
CA ASP A 422 2.51 3.70 10.00
C ASP A 422 1.37 4.70 10.19
N ARG A 423 0.15 4.20 10.43
CA ARG A 423 -1.02 5.07 10.69
C ARG A 423 -0.84 5.87 11.96
N THR A 424 -0.32 5.24 13.01
CA THR A 424 0.01 5.91 14.27
C THR A 424 1.09 6.95 14.04
N GLY A 425 2.18 6.63 13.38
CA GLY A 425 3.26 7.55 13.04
C GLY A 425 2.76 8.79 12.26
N ALA A 426 1.86 8.59 11.30
CA ALA A 426 1.24 9.71 10.58
C ALA A 426 0.36 10.59 11.48
N THR A 427 -0.40 9.97 12.38
CA THR A 427 -1.26 10.68 13.35
C THR A 427 -0.41 11.50 14.33
N LEU A 428 0.66 10.90 14.88
CA LEU A 428 1.57 11.58 15.80
C LEU A 428 2.34 12.72 15.12
N LYS A 429 2.86 12.51 13.90
CA LYS A 429 3.48 13.58 13.11
C LYS A 429 2.51 14.75 12.84
N SER A 430 1.24 14.45 12.61
CA SER A 430 0.20 15.47 12.45
C SER A 430 -0.08 16.23 13.77
N ALA A 431 -0.08 15.52 14.90
CA ALA A 431 -0.20 16.14 16.23
C ALA A 431 0.97 17.09 16.53
N ILE A 432 2.21 16.62 16.31
CA ILE A 432 3.42 17.44 16.48
C ILE A 432 3.35 18.68 15.59
N ARG A 433 2.93 18.54 14.33
CA ARG A 433 2.78 19.68 13.41
C ARG A 433 1.78 20.71 13.95
N ARG A 434 0.66 20.27 14.52
CA ARG A 434 -0.33 21.18 15.14
C ARG A 434 0.26 21.90 16.35
N TYR A 435 1.04 21.18 17.18
CA TYR A 435 1.73 21.77 18.33
C TYR A 435 2.71 22.86 17.91
N ILE A 436 3.50 22.62 16.85
CA ILE A 436 4.41 23.62 16.30
C ILE A 436 3.64 24.83 15.76
N ASN A 437 2.54 24.62 15.03
CA ASN A 437 1.73 25.71 14.48
C ASN A 437 1.07 26.59 15.55
N GLN A 438 1.01 26.13 16.80
CA GLN A 438 0.57 26.91 17.97
C GLN A 438 1.69 27.77 18.59
N GLY A 439 2.86 27.85 17.96
CA GLY A 439 3.97 28.68 18.40
C GLY A 439 5.02 27.95 19.24
N ASN A 440 5.02 26.61 19.25
CA ASN A 440 5.94 25.82 20.06
C ASN A 440 7.08 25.24 19.20
N ASP A 441 8.25 25.07 19.79
CA ASP A 441 9.39 24.43 19.16
C ASP A 441 9.47 22.93 19.56
N VAL A 442 9.91 22.08 18.63
CA VAL A 442 10.19 20.67 18.87
C VAL A 442 11.60 20.35 18.40
N LEU A 443 12.57 20.42 19.32
CA LEU A 443 13.99 20.35 19.01
C LEU A 443 14.70 19.08 19.51
N ASN A 444 14.15 18.43 20.54
CA ASN A 444 14.71 17.25 21.20
C ASN A 444 13.59 16.24 21.55
N ALA A 445 13.97 15.12 22.11
CA ALA A 445 13.03 14.05 22.48
C ALA A 445 11.96 14.50 23.47
N SER A 446 12.33 15.25 24.51
CA SER A 446 11.39 15.75 25.55
C SER A 446 10.37 16.71 24.96
N SER A 447 10.78 17.64 24.09
CA SER A 447 9.85 18.56 23.42
C SER A 447 8.92 17.82 22.43
N MET A 448 9.41 16.74 21.79
CA MET A 448 8.60 15.88 20.93
C MET A 448 7.54 15.12 21.74
N LYS A 449 7.92 14.52 22.89
CA LYS A 449 7.01 13.88 23.85
C LYS A 449 5.93 14.86 24.28
N LYS A 450 6.32 16.02 24.80
CA LYS A 450 5.40 17.08 25.24
C LYS A 450 4.41 17.50 24.15
N GLY A 451 4.88 17.62 22.91
CA GLY A 451 4.04 17.97 21.76
C GLY A 451 2.98 16.88 21.46
N ILE A 452 3.37 15.63 21.54
CA ILE A 452 2.46 14.49 21.37
C ILE A 452 1.40 14.49 22.47
N GLU A 453 1.80 14.50 23.73
CA GLU A 453 0.91 14.43 24.89
C GLU A 453 -0.06 15.62 24.97
N THR A 454 0.43 16.83 24.67
CA THR A 454 -0.41 18.04 24.64
C THR A 454 -1.52 17.94 23.57
N MET A 455 -1.20 17.41 22.40
CA MET A 455 -2.15 17.36 21.27
C MET A 455 -3.02 16.10 21.24
N MET A 456 -2.62 15.04 21.96
CA MET A 456 -3.26 13.74 21.95
C MET A 456 -3.89 13.41 23.33
N LYS A 457 -4.70 14.34 23.84
CA LYS A 457 -5.35 14.24 25.18
C LYS A 457 -6.23 13.00 25.39
N SER A 458 -6.68 12.33 24.34
CA SER A 458 -7.36 11.04 24.45
C SER A 458 -6.32 9.92 24.31
N VAL A 459 -5.87 9.43 25.42
CA VAL A 459 -4.67 8.60 25.55
C VAL A 459 -4.85 7.20 24.97
N LYS A 460 -4.35 7.02 23.74
CA LYS A 460 -4.15 5.69 23.12
C LYS A 460 -2.66 5.34 22.97
N TYR A 461 -1.79 6.20 23.48
CA TYR A 461 -0.34 6.07 23.27
C TYR A 461 0.39 6.44 24.55
N THR A 462 1.35 5.62 24.93
CA THR A 462 2.34 5.93 25.95
C THR A 462 3.61 6.42 25.26
N VAL A 463 4.19 7.51 25.74
CA VAL A 463 5.38 8.11 25.12
C VAL A 463 6.50 8.16 26.13
N SER A 464 7.61 7.51 25.85
CA SER A 464 8.82 7.47 26.68
C SER A 464 9.98 8.15 25.96
N VAL A 465 10.79 8.92 26.70
CA VAL A 465 12.10 9.35 26.26
C VAL A 465 13.12 8.37 26.81
N VAL A 466 13.97 7.84 25.93
CA VAL A 466 14.83 6.71 26.25
C VAL A 466 16.24 6.87 25.74
N GLU A 467 17.18 6.20 26.44
CA GLU A 467 18.55 6.01 25.98
C GLU A 467 18.91 4.52 25.90
N PHE A 468 19.74 4.19 24.95
CA PHE A 468 20.28 2.85 24.80
C PHE A 468 21.71 2.88 24.26
N THR A 469 22.58 2.10 24.88
CA THR A 469 23.94 1.94 24.41
C THR A 469 24.29 0.45 24.41
N SER A 470 24.61 -0.08 23.25
CA SER A 470 25.07 -1.47 23.12
C SER A 470 26.39 -1.51 22.35
N LYS A 471 27.17 -2.55 22.65
CA LYS A 471 28.29 -2.95 21.80
C LYS A 471 27.84 -4.17 20.99
N LYS A 472 27.95 -4.07 19.68
CA LYS A 472 27.65 -5.18 18.78
C LYS A 472 28.76 -6.23 18.88
N GLU A 473 28.41 -7.42 19.31
CA GLU A 473 29.31 -8.56 19.33
C GLU A 473 29.13 -9.39 18.04
N HIS A 474 30.18 -9.97 17.54
CA HIS A 474 30.10 -10.87 16.39
C HIS A 474 29.54 -12.22 16.84
N VAL A 475 28.36 -12.55 16.38
CA VAL A 475 27.64 -13.77 16.74
C VAL A 475 27.52 -14.68 15.52
N LYS A 476 27.71 -15.99 15.72
CA LYS A 476 27.46 -16.99 14.67
C LYS A 476 26.01 -16.97 14.28
N GLY A 477 25.73 -16.66 13.01
CA GLY A 477 24.36 -16.54 12.50
C GLY A 477 23.60 -17.86 12.47
N ILE A 478 22.29 -17.81 12.71
CA ILE A 478 21.37 -18.91 12.41
C ILE A 478 21.31 -19.08 10.89
N PRO A 479 21.62 -20.28 10.35
CA PRO A 479 21.63 -20.50 8.92
C PRO A 479 20.27 -20.20 8.26
N ALA A 480 20.30 -19.54 7.11
CA ALA A 480 19.11 -19.24 6.30
C ALA A 480 17.99 -18.44 7.01
N ILE A 481 18.29 -17.72 8.10
CA ILE A 481 17.29 -16.96 8.88
C ILE A 481 16.44 -16.03 8.01
N GLY A 482 17.02 -15.44 6.96
CA GLY A 482 16.33 -14.57 6.01
C GLY A 482 15.26 -15.27 5.18
N SER A 483 15.27 -16.61 5.06
CA SER A 483 14.30 -17.38 4.29
C SER A 483 13.05 -17.76 5.08
N TYR A 484 13.10 -17.70 6.41
CA TYR A 484 11.96 -18.07 7.25
C TYR A 484 11.03 -16.86 7.45
N SER A 485 9.73 -17.08 7.51
CA SER A 485 8.74 -16.02 7.69
C SER A 485 7.97 -16.13 9.01
N ASN A 486 7.95 -17.30 9.62
CA ASN A 486 7.22 -17.58 10.85
C ASN A 486 8.13 -18.31 11.83
N PHE A 487 8.08 -17.92 13.09
CA PHE A 487 8.90 -18.44 14.17
C PHE A 487 8.02 -18.74 15.40
N SER A 488 8.17 -19.92 16.00
CA SER A 488 7.55 -20.30 17.28
C SER A 488 8.64 -20.60 18.28
N PHE A 489 8.51 -20.05 19.49
CA PHE A 489 9.47 -20.27 20.58
C PHE A 489 8.97 -21.41 21.46
N GLU A 490 9.67 -22.54 21.44
CA GLU A 490 9.34 -23.77 22.16
C GLU A 490 10.41 -24.09 23.21
N GLU A 491 10.11 -24.96 24.17
CA GLU A 491 11.11 -25.37 25.19
C GLU A 491 12.36 -26.01 24.58
N GLY A 492 12.21 -26.70 23.43
CA GLY A 492 13.30 -27.36 22.71
C GLY A 492 14.14 -26.45 21.82
N GLY A 493 13.69 -25.20 21.56
CA GLY A 493 14.34 -24.29 20.65
C GLY A 493 13.37 -23.36 19.88
N ILE A 494 13.76 -22.98 18.69
CA ILE A 494 12.95 -22.12 17.81
C ILE A 494 12.51 -22.97 16.61
N ARG A 495 11.18 -23.13 16.43
CA ARG A 495 10.64 -23.76 15.26
C ARG A 495 10.35 -22.70 14.18
N VAL A 496 10.76 -23.00 12.95
CA VAL A 496 10.71 -22.01 11.86
C VAL A 496 10.02 -22.57 10.62
N TRP A 497 9.34 -21.68 9.87
CA TRP A 497 8.69 -22.02 8.60
C TRP A 497 9.05 -21.00 7.52
N LYS A 498 9.12 -21.48 6.27
CA LYS A 498 9.27 -20.60 5.09
C LYS A 498 7.96 -19.89 4.73
N ALA A 499 6.83 -20.54 4.99
CA ALA A 499 5.48 -20.03 4.77
C ALA A 499 4.54 -20.55 5.87
N HIS A 500 3.56 -19.75 6.26
CA HIS A 500 2.62 -20.09 7.32
C HIS A 500 1.81 -21.33 6.98
N GLY A 501 1.72 -22.27 7.93
CA GLY A 501 0.91 -23.49 7.81
C GLY A 501 1.39 -24.51 6.78
N ILE A 502 2.59 -24.35 6.25
CA ILE A 502 3.18 -25.25 5.25
C ILE A 502 4.30 -26.09 5.87
N GLY A 503 4.01 -27.38 6.07
CA GLY A 503 4.92 -28.35 6.71
C GLY A 503 4.93 -28.25 8.23
N GLU A 504 5.69 -29.14 8.88
CA GLU A 504 5.82 -29.22 10.34
C GLU A 504 6.82 -28.19 10.91
N GLY A 505 7.57 -27.53 10.02
CA GLY A 505 8.61 -26.59 10.41
C GLY A 505 9.90 -27.27 10.87
N LEU A 506 11.01 -26.54 10.79
CA LEU A 506 12.32 -26.98 11.23
C LEU A 506 12.56 -26.51 12.67
N LEU A 507 12.90 -27.40 13.58
CA LEU A 507 13.30 -27.03 14.93
C LEU A 507 14.81 -26.73 14.96
N ILE A 508 15.14 -25.48 15.26
CA ILE A 508 16.51 -25.04 15.58
C ILE A 508 16.69 -25.25 17.09
N LYS A 509 17.49 -26.23 17.47
CA LYS A 509 17.68 -26.61 18.88
C LYS A 509 18.40 -25.52 19.68
N ASN A 510 18.17 -25.49 20.98
CA ASN A 510 18.75 -24.51 21.89
C ASN A 510 20.29 -24.44 21.85
N ASP A 511 20.96 -25.57 21.60
CA ASP A 511 22.42 -25.64 21.45
C ASP A 511 22.97 -24.98 20.18
N GLN A 512 22.11 -24.76 19.18
CA GLN A 512 22.41 -24.08 17.93
C GLN A 512 22.10 -22.57 17.98
N ILE A 513 21.44 -22.11 19.06
CA ILE A 513 21.07 -20.70 19.26
C ILE A 513 22.15 -20.03 20.10
N PRO A 514 22.83 -18.99 19.59
CA PRO A 514 23.89 -18.32 20.33
C PRO A 514 23.32 -17.60 21.56
N ALA A 515 24.05 -17.66 22.66
CA ALA A 515 23.67 -16.92 23.87
C ALA A 515 24.09 -15.45 23.73
N ILE A 516 23.12 -14.55 23.77
CA ILE A 516 23.34 -13.09 23.66
C ILE A 516 22.84 -12.46 24.96
N ASN A 517 23.65 -11.60 25.56
CA ASN A 517 23.24 -10.76 26.68
C ASN A 517 22.86 -9.38 26.14
N ILE A 518 21.69 -8.93 26.55
CA ILE A 518 21.18 -7.61 26.20
C ILE A 518 21.14 -6.72 27.45
N ARG A 519 21.42 -5.44 27.27
CA ARG A 519 21.16 -4.41 28.27
C ARG A 519 19.73 -3.92 28.11
N TYR A 520 19.10 -3.58 29.23
CA TYR A 520 17.80 -2.94 29.19
C TYR A 520 17.92 -1.49 28.72
N ILE A 521 16.83 -0.97 28.17
CA ILE A 521 16.70 0.42 27.82
C ILE A 521 16.66 1.26 29.10
N THR A 522 17.28 2.44 29.07
CA THR A 522 17.17 3.40 30.17
C THR A 522 16.06 4.38 29.85
N VAL A 523 15.01 4.40 30.65
CA VAL A 523 13.92 5.36 30.51
C VAL A 523 14.34 6.63 31.23
N LEU A 524 14.42 7.74 30.49
CA LEU A 524 14.76 9.09 31.00
C LEU A 524 13.50 9.84 31.45
N GLU A 525 12.42 9.69 30.69
CA GLU A 525 11.11 10.25 31.02
C GLU A 525 10.06 9.16 30.87
N GLU A 526 9.44 8.77 31.99
CA GLU A 526 8.38 7.78 32.05
C GLU A 526 7.14 8.25 31.27
N PRO A 527 6.35 7.31 30.74
CA PRO A 527 5.04 7.63 30.20
C PRO A 527 4.05 7.96 31.29
N ASP A 528 3.03 8.74 30.94
CA ASP A 528 1.81 8.83 31.74
C ASP A 528 1.10 7.47 31.79
N ASP A 529 -0.07 7.36 32.40
CA ASP A 529 -0.82 6.12 32.63
C ASP A 529 -0.81 5.12 31.44
N ILE A 530 -0.59 3.84 31.77
CA ILE A 530 -0.57 2.73 30.80
C ILE A 530 -1.93 2.01 30.87
N THR A 531 -2.80 2.24 29.87
CA THR A 531 -4.12 1.58 29.79
C THR A 531 -4.46 1.20 28.34
N PHE A 532 -5.06 0.01 28.16
CA PHE A 532 -5.60 -0.38 26.87
C PHE A 532 -6.93 0.34 26.60
N HIS A 533 -7.16 0.69 25.35
CA HIS A 533 -8.37 1.38 24.89
C HIS A 533 -9.10 0.57 23.84
N GLN A 534 -10.42 0.50 23.96
CA GLN A 534 -11.26 -0.15 22.96
C GLN A 534 -11.13 0.56 21.61
N LEU A 535 -10.92 -0.22 20.57
CA LEU A 535 -11.02 0.30 19.21
C LEU A 535 -12.47 0.74 18.98
N PRO A 536 -12.70 1.96 18.42
CA PRO A 536 -14.04 2.35 18.03
C PRO A 536 -14.59 1.25 17.11
N LYS A 537 -15.73 0.68 17.49
CA LYS A 537 -16.46 -0.23 16.61
C LYS A 537 -16.57 0.49 15.27
N ARG A 538 -16.08 -0.09 14.19
CA ARG A 538 -16.56 0.29 12.88
C ARG A 538 -18.07 0.19 13.00
N ASN A 539 -18.78 1.30 12.75
CA ASN A 539 -20.23 1.28 12.68
C ASN A 539 -20.65 0.35 11.51
N THR A 540 -20.55 -0.96 11.72
CA THR A 540 -21.55 -1.86 11.24
C THR A 540 -22.74 -1.49 12.10
N LYS A 541 -23.76 -0.86 11.50
CA LYS A 541 -25.04 -0.64 12.17
C LYS A 541 -25.38 -1.97 12.83
N SER A 542 -25.27 -2.03 14.17
CA SER A 542 -25.80 -3.14 14.93
C SER A 542 -27.28 -3.12 14.65
N ASP A 543 -27.83 -4.28 14.36
CA ASP A 543 -29.26 -4.58 14.39
C ASP A 543 -29.79 -4.44 15.83
N THR A 544 -29.78 -3.23 16.37
CA THR A 544 -30.75 -2.81 17.35
C THR A 544 -31.92 -2.33 16.52
N GLU A 545 -33.08 -2.90 16.73
CA GLU A 545 -34.37 -2.45 16.22
C GLU A 545 -34.56 -0.95 16.57
N ASN A 546 -33.89 -0.10 15.82
CA ASN A 546 -34.26 1.29 15.73
C ASN A 546 -35.49 1.31 14.84
N VAL A 547 -36.61 1.71 15.38
CA VAL A 547 -37.81 2.02 14.63
C VAL A 547 -37.38 3.05 13.58
N VAL A 548 -37.15 2.57 12.38
CA VAL A 548 -36.82 3.41 11.23
C VAL A 548 -38.11 3.98 10.73
N ILE A 549 -38.29 5.28 10.87
CA ILE A 549 -39.46 5.99 10.40
C ILE A 549 -39.25 6.38 8.95
N GLN A 550 -39.94 5.74 8.04
CA GLN A 550 -39.87 6.06 6.60
C GLN A 550 -40.73 7.28 6.27
N CYS A 551 -40.29 8.07 5.30
CA CYS A 551 -41.08 9.16 4.78
C CYS A 551 -42.38 8.64 4.11
N THR A 552 -43.52 9.22 4.45
CA THR A 552 -44.83 8.79 3.93
C THR A 552 -45.18 9.36 2.55
N ASN A 553 -44.31 10.19 1.96
CA ASN A 553 -44.51 10.73 0.63
C ASN A 553 -44.11 9.71 -0.45
N ASP A 554 -45.00 9.48 -1.42
CA ASP A 554 -44.77 8.55 -2.53
C ASP A 554 -43.43 8.85 -3.25
N GLY A 555 -42.56 7.83 -3.33
CA GLY A 555 -41.26 7.90 -4.00
C GLY A 555 -40.09 8.42 -3.15
N CYS A 556 -40.32 8.79 -1.88
CA CYS A 556 -39.23 9.12 -0.97
C CYS A 556 -38.68 7.87 -0.25
N THR A 557 -37.38 7.64 -0.37
CA THR A 557 -36.68 6.49 0.26
C THR A 557 -35.90 6.87 1.51
N GLU A 558 -36.05 8.11 2.01
CA GLU A 558 -35.32 8.57 3.19
C GLU A 558 -35.88 7.96 4.47
N GLU A 559 -34.94 7.47 5.32
CA GLU A 559 -35.23 6.85 6.60
C GLU A 559 -34.73 7.75 7.73
N PHE A 560 -35.52 7.92 8.77
CA PHE A 560 -35.23 8.81 9.90
C PHE A 560 -35.23 8.06 11.21
N SER A 561 -34.33 8.44 12.09
CA SER A 561 -34.25 7.87 13.44
C SER A 561 -35.21 8.53 14.43
N THR A 562 -35.75 9.70 14.08
CA THR A 562 -36.68 10.45 14.93
C THR A 562 -37.79 11.09 14.10
N GLU A 563 -39.00 11.20 14.69
CA GLU A 563 -40.15 11.85 14.10
C GLU A 563 -39.89 13.35 13.79
N ARG A 564 -39.01 13.96 14.59
CA ARG A 564 -38.58 15.35 14.39
C ARG A 564 -37.74 15.53 13.12
N GLU A 565 -36.91 14.56 12.79
CA GLU A 565 -36.11 14.56 11.55
C GLU A 565 -37.03 14.35 10.34
N LEU A 566 -38.02 13.45 10.42
CA LEU A 566 -39.03 13.25 9.39
C LEU A 566 -39.85 14.51 9.16
N LEU A 567 -40.35 15.15 10.21
CA LEU A 567 -41.09 16.40 10.11
C LEU A 567 -40.23 17.52 9.50
N ASN A 568 -38.97 17.63 9.88
CA ASN A 568 -38.07 18.62 9.32
C ASN A 568 -37.80 18.37 7.83
N HIS A 569 -37.64 17.10 7.43
CA HIS A 569 -37.52 16.69 6.04
C HIS A 569 -38.75 17.03 5.19
N GLN A 570 -39.95 16.76 5.70
CA GLN A 570 -41.19 17.09 5.03
C GLN A 570 -41.45 18.61 4.96
N PHE A 571 -41.10 19.35 6.04
CA PHE A 571 -41.31 20.79 6.12
C PHE A 571 -40.34 21.61 5.26
N VAL A 572 -39.11 21.14 5.07
CA VAL A 572 -38.08 21.81 4.26
C VAL A 572 -38.29 21.55 2.75
N GLY A 573 -39.29 20.72 2.37
CA GLY A 573 -39.60 20.41 0.98
C GLY A 573 -38.55 19.57 0.25
N LYS A 574 -37.62 18.93 0.96
CA LYS A 574 -36.61 18.08 0.35
C LYS A 574 -37.18 16.84 -0.33
N CYS A 575 -38.35 16.39 0.14
CA CYS A 575 -39.07 15.26 -0.43
C CYS A 575 -39.52 15.46 -1.89
N GLN A 576 -39.94 16.67 -2.26
CA GLN A 576 -40.40 16.99 -3.62
C GLN A 576 -39.22 17.13 -4.62
N ILE A 577 -38.01 17.32 -4.14
CA ILE A 577 -36.81 17.42 -4.97
C ILE A 577 -36.31 16.04 -5.42
N GLU A 578 -36.65 14.98 -4.68
CA GLU A 578 -36.14 13.62 -4.94
C GLU A 578 -37.00 12.82 -5.92
N ILE A 579 -38.26 13.17 -6.11
CA ILE A 579 -39.15 12.48 -7.09
C ILE A 579 -38.63 12.64 -8.53
N GLU A 580 -37.93 13.72 -8.85
CA GLU A 580 -37.26 13.90 -10.14
C GLU A 580 -35.83 13.30 -10.18
N PHE A 581 -35.30 12.86 -9.06
CA PHE A 581 -33.95 12.37 -8.90
C PHE A 581 -33.79 10.85 -8.92
N ASN A 582 -34.85 10.09 -9.11
CA ASN A 582 -34.80 8.61 -9.13
C ASN A 582 -34.11 7.97 -10.36
N SER A 583 -33.35 8.75 -11.12
CA SER A 583 -32.37 8.24 -12.07
C SER A 583 -30.93 8.42 -11.52
N GLY A 584 -30.60 7.81 -10.40
CA GLY A 584 -29.28 7.77 -9.78
C GLY A 584 -28.69 9.17 -9.50
N LEU A 585 -28.33 9.45 -8.26
CA LEU A 585 -27.63 10.71 -7.92
C LEU A 585 -26.43 10.91 -8.84
N ASN A 586 -26.22 12.11 -9.37
CA ASN A 586 -25.07 12.46 -10.21
C ASN A 586 -23.74 12.01 -9.60
N SER A 587 -23.66 11.96 -8.26
CA SER A 587 -22.54 11.43 -7.51
C SER A 587 -22.34 9.92 -7.71
N ASP A 588 -23.40 9.13 -7.72
CA ASP A 588 -23.33 7.68 -7.88
C ASP A 588 -23.05 7.30 -9.33
N ILE A 589 -23.61 8.02 -10.28
CA ILE A 589 -23.29 7.89 -11.70
C ILE A 589 -21.82 8.20 -11.92
N THR A 590 -21.29 9.27 -11.32
CA THR A 590 -19.88 9.65 -11.42
C THR A 590 -18.98 8.57 -10.81
N LYS A 591 -19.31 8.05 -9.62
CA LYS A 591 -18.53 6.97 -8.96
C LYS A 591 -18.55 5.69 -9.77
N LYS A 592 -19.72 5.30 -10.31
CA LYS A 592 -19.89 4.09 -11.13
C LYS A 592 -19.10 4.21 -12.43
N LYS A 593 -19.26 5.32 -13.15
CA LYS A 593 -18.49 5.57 -14.39
C LYS A 593 -16.99 5.68 -14.14
N TYR A 594 -16.57 6.29 -13.04
CA TYR A 594 -15.14 6.32 -12.67
C TYR A 594 -14.59 4.93 -12.40
N TYR A 595 -15.36 4.08 -11.72
CA TYR A 595 -15.00 2.67 -11.53
C TYR A 595 -14.93 1.92 -12.86
N GLU A 596 -15.94 2.09 -13.72
CA GLU A 596 -15.98 1.52 -15.07
C GLU A 596 -14.75 1.98 -15.87
N LYS A 597 -14.42 3.28 -15.87
CA LYS A 597 -13.26 3.84 -16.55
C LYS A 597 -11.92 3.39 -15.95
N LEU A 598 -11.78 3.29 -14.63
CA LEU A 598 -10.61 2.68 -14.01
C LEU A 598 -10.47 1.21 -14.40
N SER A 599 -11.57 0.52 -14.56
CA SER A 599 -11.63 -0.85 -15.06
C SER A 599 -11.46 -0.92 -16.58
N GLU A 600 -11.86 0.13 -17.32
CA GLU A 600 -11.75 0.30 -18.77
C GLU A 600 -10.43 0.94 -19.22
N SER A 601 -9.81 1.80 -18.42
CA SER A 601 -8.46 2.35 -18.70
C SER A 601 -7.38 1.28 -18.69
N SER A 602 -7.76 0.08 -18.29
CA SER A 602 -7.10 -1.18 -18.60
C SER A 602 -7.65 -1.83 -19.89
N PHE A 603 -8.03 -1.05 -20.88
CA PHE A 603 -8.28 -1.43 -22.28
C PHE A 603 -9.20 -2.64 -22.54
N LEU A 604 -10.32 -2.82 -21.79
CA LEU A 604 -11.12 -4.03 -21.95
C LEU A 604 -12.65 -3.83 -21.86
N ARG A 605 -13.24 -3.35 -22.91
CA ARG A 605 -14.70 -3.52 -23.17
C ARG A 605 -15.16 -4.93 -23.52
N GLY A 606 -14.31 -5.94 -23.40
CA GLY A 606 -14.62 -7.30 -23.85
C GLY A 606 -14.54 -8.41 -22.82
N VAL A 607 -14.05 -8.17 -21.60
CA VAL A 607 -13.64 -9.25 -20.68
C VAL A 607 -14.19 -9.12 -19.25
N LEU A 608 -15.14 -8.25 -19.00
CA LEU A 608 -15.84 -8.16 -17.69
C LEU A 608 -16.69 -9.43 -17.38
N ASN A 609 -16.70 -10.41 -18.26
CA ASN A 609 -17.27 -11.73 -18.06
C ASN A 609 -16.20 -12.83 -18.02
N LEU A 610 -14.93 -12.52 -17.77
CA LEU A 610 -14.01 -13.53 -17.28
C LEU A 610 -14.37 -13.84 -15.81
N SER A 611 -15.56 -14.46 -15.58
CA SER A 611 -15.61 -15.52 -14.61
C SER A 611 -14.34 -16.32 -14.81
N ALA A 612 -13.58 -16.60 -13.74
CA ALA A 612 -12.38 -17.42 -13.84
C ALA A 612 -12.74 -18.72 -14.55
N GLU A 613 -12.66 -18.71 -15.88
CA GLU A 613 -12.89 -19.89 -16.68
C GLU A 613 -11.76 -20.85 -16.36
N THR A 614 -12.08 -21.85 -15.58
CA THR A 614 -11.22 -22.99 -15.37
C THR A 614 -11.57 -24.02 -16.44
N LYS A 615 -10.54 -24.47 -17.15
CA LYS A 615 -10.66 -25.59 -18.10
C LYS A 615 -10.10 -26.87 -17.47
N GLN A 616 -10.68 -28.03 -17.77
CA GLN A 616 -10.05 -29.29 -17.42
C GLN A 616 -8.70 -29.43 -18.12
N MET A 617 -7.70 -29.95 -17.40
CA MET A 617 -6.37 -30.17 -17.96
C MET A 617 -6.42 -31.28 -19.04
N GLU A 618 -6.28 -30.90 -20.29
CA GLU A 618 -5.95 -31.81 -21.37
C GLU A 618 -4.42 -31.70 -21.61
N GLY A 619 -3.66 -32.64 -21.02
CA GLY A 619 -2.29 -32.97 -21.42
C GLY A 619 -1.26 -31.84 -21.58
N SER A 620 -1.21 -30.84 -20.72
CA SER A 620 -0.23 -29.75 -20.82
C SER A 620 1.12 -30.14 -20.17
N GLU A 621 2.18 -30.23 -20.95
CA GLU A 621 3.57 -30.48 -20.50
C GLU A 621 4.19 -29.32 -19.69
N ASN A 622 3.51 -28.18 -19.57
CA ASN A 622 4.04 -26.96 -18.98
C ASN A 622 3.43 -26.62 -17.59
N SER A 623 3.39 -27.59 -16.68
CA SER A 623 2.90 -27.32 -15.32
C SER A 623 3.95 -26.64 -14.45
N LEU A 624 3.50 -25.67 -13.61
CA LEU A 624 4.34 -25.09 -12.56
C LEU A 624 4.89 -26.19 -11.64
N THR A 625 6.13 -26.03 -11.20
CA THR A 625 6.77 -26.94 -10.26
C THR A 625 6.28 -26.71 -8.84
N LEU A 626 6.32 -27.72 -8.01
CA LEU A 626 6.03 -27.59 -6.57
C LEU A 626 6.96 -26.51 -5.96
N GLY A 627 6.40 -25.63 -5.14
CA GLY A 627 7.16 -24.57 -4.47
C GLY A 627 7.54 -23.38 -5.36
N TRP A 628 6.88 -23.22 -6.51
CA TRP A 628 7.20 -22.18 -7.50
C TRP A 628 7.18 -20.74 -6.95
N ALA A 629 6.44 -20.46 -5.87
CA ALA A 629 6.34 -19.14 -5.28
C ALA A 629 7.31 -18.91 -4.10
N LEU A 630 8.08 -19.93 -3.70
CA LEU A 630 9.07 -19.78 -2.64
C LEU A 630 10.13 -18.72 -2.98
N LYS A 631 10.71 -18.12 -1.94
CA LYS A 631 11.87 -17.23 -2.12
C LYS A 631 13.06 -18.04 -2.61
N THR A 632 13.60 -17.67 -3.77
CA THR A 632 14.86 -18.24 -4.24
C THR A 632 16.01 -17.83 -3.33
N GLU A 633 16.88 -18.76 -2.99
CA GLU A 633 18.09 -18.46 -2.23
C GLU A 633 18.99 -17.51 -3.05
N ARG A 634 19.17 -16.30 -2.55
CA ARG A 634 20.05 -15.32 -3.20
C ARG A 634 21.49 -15.74 -3.00
N LYS A 635 22.15 -16.22 -4.04
CA LYS A 635 23.61 -16.32 -4.06
C LYS A 635 24.16 -14.89 -4.11
N SER A 636 24.79 -14.44 -3.03
CA SER A 636 25.45 -13.14 -2.97
C SER A 636 26.62 -13.13 -3.94
N LYS A 637 26.46 -12.51 -5.11
CA LYS A 637 27.60 -12.21 -6.00
C LYS A 637 28.21 -10.87 -5.55
N ARG A 638 29.51 -10.86 -5.25
CA ARG A 638 30.23 -9.61 -5.02
C ARG A 638 30.37 -8.85 -6.34
N PHE A 639 30.22 -7.54 -6.31
CA PHE A 639 30.46 -6.70 -7.48
C PHE A 639 31.92 -6.85 -7.92
N ASN A 640 32.14 -7.02 -9.22
CA ASN A 640 33.47 -7.01 -9.82
C ASN A 640 34.05 -5.58 -9.82
N LYS A 641 35.31 -5.44 -10.21
CA LYS A 641 36.01 -4.15 -10.19
C LYS A 641 35.33 -3.17 -11.19
N ASN A 642 35.01 -3.63 -12.40
CA ASN A 642 34.41 -2.82 -13.46
C ASN A 642 33.04 -2.25 -13.02
N GLN A 643 32.19 -3.05 -12.37
CA GLN A 643 30.92 -2.61 -11.80
C GLN A 643 31.10 -1.56 -10.70
N LYS A 644 32.09 -1.75 -9.81
CA LYS A 644 32.38 -0.78 -8.74
C LYS A 644 32.88 0.54 -9.28
N ASP A 645 33.82 0.50 -10.23
CA ASP A 645 34.40 1.70 -10.86
C ASP A 645 33.29 2.51 -11.56
N TYR A 646 32.43 1.84 -12.32
CA TYR A 646 31.30 2.48 -12.98
C TYR A 646 30.30 3.14 -12.02
N LEU A 647 29.92 2.44 -10.95
CA LEU A 647 29.02 3.02 -9.93
C LEU A 647 29.66 4.21 -9.21
N THR A 648 30.96 4.18 -8.98
CA THR A 648 31.72 5.29 -8.40
C THR A 648 31.74 6.48 -9.36
N GLU A 649 31.99 6.26 -10.67
CA GLU A 649 31.93 7.29 -11.70
C GLU A 649 30.55 7.99 -11.74
N LYS A 650 29.47 7.20 -11.63
CA LYS A 650 28.09 7.73 -11.60
C LYS A 650 27.79 8.52 -10.32
N PHE A 651 28.29 8.03 -9.17
CA PHE A 651 28.17 8.72 -7.90
C PHE A 651 28.91 10.07 -7.91
N ASP A 652 30.17 10.08 -8.37
CA ASP A 652 30.99 11.28 -8.44
C ASP A 652 30.41 12.32 -9.40
N LYS A 653 29.82 11.86 -10.52
CA LYS A 653 29.08 12.72 -11.43
C LYS A 653 27.87 13.35 -10.75
N GLY A 654 27.12 12.57 -9.97
CA GLY A 654 25.98 13.08 -9.19
C GLY A 654 26.40 14.11 -8.17
N LEU A 655 27.53 13.90 -7.46
CA LEU A 655 28.12 14.86 -6.53
C LEU A 655 28.48 16.19 -7.20
N LYS A 656 29.15 16.14 -8.37
CA LYS A 656 29.54 17.33 -9.15
C LYS A 656 28.34 18.12 -9.65
N MET A 657 27.25 17.44 -10.02
CA MET A 657 26.03 18.07 -10.54
C MET A 657 25.04 18.47 -9.45
N GLY A 658 25.30 18.15 -8.16
CA GLY A 658 24.38 18.37 -7.07
C GLY A 658 23.06 17.58 -7.15
N ARG A 659 23.00 16.57 -8.02
CA ARG A 659 21.81 15.74 -8.26
C ARG A 659 22.19 14.27 -8.30
N LYS A 660 21.52 13.46 -7.48
CA LYS A 660 21.67 12.00 -7.48
C LYS A 660 21.24 11.41 -8.82
N GLU A 661 22.08 10.53 -9.38
CA GLU A 661 21.70 9.73 -10.55
C GLU A 661 20.61 8.73 -10.16
N ASP A 662 19.61 8.56 -11.02
CA ASP A 662 18.53 7.59 -10.82
C ASP A 662 19.07 6.16 -11.00
N PRO A 663 18.91 5.25 -10.04
CA PRO A 663 19.35 3.86 -10.16
C PRO A 663 18.81 3.11 -11.38
N PHE A 664 17.61 3.45 -11.83
CA PHE A 664 17.04 2.90 -13.04
C PHE A 664 17.85 3.32 -14.28
N ASN A 665 18.11 4.62 -14.42
CA ASN A 665 18.91 5.14 -15.52
C ASN A 665 20.34 4.61 -15.49
N VAL A 666 20.90 4.37 -14.30
CA VAL A 666 22.22 3.77 -14.14
C VAL A 666 22.23 2.32 -14.63
N SER A 667 21.22 1.51 -14.26
CA SER A 667 21.05 0.13 -14.73
C SER A 667 20.86 0.07 -16.26
N GLU A 668 19.99 0.90 -16.82
CA GLU A 668 19.75 1.01 -18.28
C GLU A 668 21.03 1.43 -19.04
N SER A 669 21.75 2.43 -18.51
CA SER A 669 22.97 2.91 -19.17
C SER A 669 24.10 1.87 -19.17
N MET A 670 24.14 0.90 -18.25
CA MET A 670 25.09 -0.20 -18.29
C MET A 670 24.95 -1.06 -19.55
N LEU A 671 23.74 -1.15 -20.10
CA LEU A 671 23.48 -1.90 -21.33
C LEU A 671 24.16 -1.28 -22.56
N HIS A 672 24.34 0.04 -22.58
CA HIS A 672 24.78 0.79 -23.74
C HIS A 672 26.19 1.41 -23.63
N VAL A 673 26.82 1.35 -22.43
CA VAL A 673 28.16 1.93 -22.23
C VAL A 673 29.21 1.11 -22.99
N LYS A 674 30.04 1.82 -23.77
CA LYS A 674 31.14 1.25 -24.54
C LYS A 674 32.48 1.68 -23.95
N ASN A 675 33.51 0.84 -24.14
CA ASN A 675 34.89 1.15 -23.89
C ASN A 675 35.44 2.10 -24.98
N SER A 676 36.65 2.61 -24.82
CA SER A 676 37.33 3.47 -25.80
C SER A 676 37.58 2.79 -27.13
N ASP A 677 37.61 1.48 -27.19
CA ASP A 677 37.75 0.66 -28.40
C ASP A 677 36.41 0.37 -29.11
N GLY A 678 35.27 0.90 -28.59
CA GLY A 678 33.96 0.70 -29.14
C GLY A 678 33.25 -0.60 -28.70
N THR A 679 33.92 -1.47 -27.96
CA THR A 679 33.32 -2.69 -27.40
C THR A 679 32.41 -2.37 -26.21
N ARG A 680 31.46 -3.24 -25.91
CA ARG A 680 30.60 -3.09 -24.72
C ARG A 680 31.44 -3.19 -23.45
N ARG A 681 31.21 -2.28 -22.50
CA ARG A 681 31.89 -2.30 -21.19
C ARG A 681 31.42 -3.44 -20.30
N PHE A 682 30.15 -3.86 -20.43
CA PHE A 682 29.54 -4.91 -19.61
C PHE A 682 28.92 -6.01 -20.48
N THR A 683 29.11 -7.24 -20.04
CA THR A 683 28.33 -8.37 -20.55
C THR A 683 26.93 -8.36 -19.91
N TYR A 684 25.96 -9.06 -20.51
CA TYR A 684 24.60 -9.13 -19.98
C TYR A 684 24.55 -9.67 -18.53
N ASP A 685 25.45 -10.59 -18.16
CA ASP A 685 25.56 -11.14 -16.80
C ASP A 685 26.12 -10.15 -15.76
N GLU A 686 26.75 -9.08 -16.22
CA GLU A 686 27.33 -8.04 -15.38
C GLU A 686 26.41 -6.84 -15.19
N ILE A 687 25.31 -6.75 -15.93
CA ILE A 687 24.34 -5.66 -15.80
C ILE A 687 23.64 -5.81 -14.45
N LEU A 688 23.69 -4.74 -13.65
CA LEU A 688 23.11 -4.71 -12.32
C LEU A 688 21.61 -4.41 -12.40
N SER A 689 20.82 -5.09 -11.57
CA SER A 689 19.42 -4.72 -11.39
C SER A 689 19.29 -3.34 -10.73
N VAL A 690 18.16 -2.68 -10.91
CA VAL A 690 17.86 -1.37 -10.29
C VAL A 690 18.07 -1.41 -8.77
N GLN A 691 17.68 -2.51 -8.10
CA GLN A 691 17.88 -2.69 -6.66
C GLN A 691 19.36 -2.78 -6.27
N GLN A 692 20.17 -3.49 -7.06
CA GLN A 692 21.62 -3.61 -6.82
C GLN A 692 22.32 -2.26 -7.02
N ALA A 693 21.97 -1.52 -8.07
CA ALA A 693 22.48 -0.18 -8.33
C ALA A 693 22.07 0.80 -7.22
N SER A 694 20.83 0.77 -6.78
CA SER A 694 20.31 1.59 -5.68
C SER A 694 21.06 1.37 -4.38
N ASN A 695 21.26 0.12 -3.96
CA ASN A 695 21.93 -0.21 -2.71
C ASN A 695 23.35 0.34 -2.66
N LYS A 696 24.10 0.30 -3.76
CA LYS A 696 25.48 0.80 -3.77
C LYS A 696 25.55 2.33 -3.85
N LEU A 697 24.67 2.98 -4.62
CA LEU A 697 24.60 4.43 -4.71
C LEU A 697 24.14 5.11 -3.40
N LEU A 698 23.46 4.36 -2.51
CA LEU A 698 23.07 4.83 -1.18
C LEU A 698 24.21 4.70 -0.15
N PHE A 699 25.09 3.70 -0.29
CA PHE A 699 26.10 3.35 0.73
C PHE A 699 27.54 3.71 0.32
N SER A 700 27.78 4.48 -0.73
CA SER A 700 29.13 4.92 -1.12
C SER A 700 29.72 6.01 -0.20
N ASN A 701 29.15 6.22 0.98
CA ASN A 701 29.70 7.07 2.05
C ASN A 701 30.31 6.26 3.22
N VAL A 702 30.76 5.02 3.02
CA VAL A 702 31.53 4.25 4.02
C VAL A 702 32.82 3.76 3.37
#